data_f569234175a37653dd5994ebffaf065f
#
_entry.id   f569234175a37653dd5994ebffaf065f
#
_cell.length_a   1.000
_cell.length_b   1.000
_cell.length_c   1.000
_cell.angle_alpha   90.00
_cell.angle_beta   90.00
_cell.angle_gamma   90.00
#
_symmetry.space_group_name_H-M   'P 1'
#
loop_
_entity.id
_entity.type
_entity.pdbx_description
1 polymer ?
#
loop_
_entity_poly.entity_id
_entity_poly.type
_entity_poly.pdbx_seq_one_letter_code
_entity_poly.pdbx_strand_id
1 'polypeptide(L)'
;MVYKRNYLWLFGVLLSTLFMTSCSDEHEALQSTDQTSTVVQASVSAFKVDGKISSVAGENEINDIQACLFENGLMTAVYSNLDQTSDSYSLKLKSMSGTLYMLANTADLIDLQQMKENGMTEQEWLNTTIKATDGKAPRFFAGKLNLDEQPQGQYVLPMTLQHGIARFDLLMRAGGAISIKSITLKNLAQASYLISQDEVRSPEGADVQDLQFTFDQPLLKDTLGLAYVCEQTNTDLMVEVEMEMGGQIYVQQAALPSVLKRNIVYTLTVRKDVLSADIQLEVSAWEDGGETGLHPDWDSHITVNKGLSVLPEGITISESGDVVSLPSRAIEFTLALNCDDELEFVSSQSSDITVEKLPSVTPGDGVNRFLFRKTLLPPGYQAENVKVYFHRKGLNESYEEDCLKLVLEENPIHSEGFKFDRQNYTHDFGRYIDNEMGRFIMPEGLELVAEFDNEDPWVKIEKVADETNTYRVIGGWKPNDPKADGRKQAARLVVRRISDGQETEAYIVERRNYGLPVTYLNGTWWCRYNAIGDSRNFDDQILSSNDPASLAGQTVQEYLKTCSSEEYVRLWNAAYEGNNGMALQAVYRDGKVTLDGWRSGESNHINKAEPTSLSPDGYEMPTFDDYKNILSNFTIPTNWAGFYPQNDVTNKQYRSEIILEKRSGVQLDGQDLGELWSFSVRSIAGHGDEPLTFYGVGCQWSNDGVNRNWLLLACYNPEVTGWLVRGNNASLEHNGAGANNTRNVRFKKSPVEYIYQ
;
A
#
# COMPACT_ATOMS: atom_id res chain seq x y z
N MET A 1 -11.44 -30.71 11.24
CA MET A 1 -12.27 -30.43 10.04
C MET A 1 -11.53 -29.37 9.21
N VAL A 2 -10.50 -29.85 8.53
CA VAL A 2 -9.63 -29.05 7.65
C VAL A 2 -9.75 -29.71 6.29
N TYR A 3 -10.10 -28.96 5.29
CA TYR A 3 -9.87 -29.18 3.87
C TYR A 3 -10.90 -28.39 3.06
N LYS A 4 -10.50 -27.17 2.60
CA LYS A 4 -10.96 -26.55 1.35
C LYS A 4 -10.42 -25.12 1.23
N ARG A 5 -9.15 -25.02 0.80
CA ARG A 5 -8.64 -23.75 0.23
C ARG A 5 -7.28 -24.06 -0.42
N ASN A 6 -7.28 -24.51 -1.66
CA ASN A 6 -6.09 -24.56 -2.52
C ASN A 6 -6.45 -25.09 -3.91
N TYR A 7 -7.35 -24.43 -4.64
CA TYR A 7 -7.57 -24.75 -6.07
C TYR A 7 -7.80 -23.50 -6.95
N LEU A 8 -7.45 -22.31 -6.48
CA LEU A 8 -7.64 -21.09 -7.31
C LEU A 8 -6.34 -20.53 -7.93
N TRP A 9 -5.20 -21.17 -7.71
CA TRP A 9 -3.90 -20.69 -8.26
C TRP A 9 -3.37 -21.52 -9.42
N LEU A 10 -4.00 -22.64 -9.77
CA LEU A 10 -3.52 -23.48 -10.88
C LEU A 10 -4.18 -23.17 -12.23
N PHE A 11 -5.22 -22.35 -12.29
CA PHE A 11 -5.88 -21.99 -13.56
C PHE A 11 -5.32 -20.73 -14.21
N GLY A 12 -4.55 -19.92 -13.50
CA GLY A 12 -3.94 -18.70 -14.04
C GLY A 12 -2.64 -18.91 -14.82
N VAL A 13 -1.97 -20.03 -14.66
CA VAL A 13 -0.68 -20.29 -15.30
C VAL A 13 -0.81 -21.15 -16.56
N LEU A 14 -1.96 -21.78 -16.80
CA LEU A 14 -2.16 -22.65 -17.99
C LEU A 14 -2.72 -21.89 -19.21
N LEU A 15 -3.08 -20.61 -19.08
CA LEU A 15 -3.59 -19.81 -20.21
C LEU A 15 -2.55 -18.90 -20.86
N SER A 16 -1.32 -18.85 -20.33
CA SER A 16 -0.24 -18.02 -20.89
C SER A 16 0.80 -18.79 -21.72
N THR A 17 0.64 -20.11 -21.91
CA THR A 17 1.60 -20.93 -22.66
C THR A 17 1.08 -21.51 -23.97
N LEU A 18 -0.03 -21.01 -24.52
CA LEU A 18 -0.62 -21.55 -25.76
C LEU A 18 -0.51 -20.63 -26.99
N PHE A 19 0.35 -19.60 -26.94
CA PHE A 19 0.64 -18.76 -28.10
C PHE A 19 2.14 -18.65 -28.38
N MET A 20 2.79 -19.75 -28.71
CA MET A 20 4.05 -19.77 -29.46
C MET A 20 4.27 -21.20 -29.97
N THR A 21 3.80 -21.52 -31.15
CA THR A 21 4.47 -22.37 -32.15
C THR A 21 3.51 -22.65 -33.27
N SER A 22 3.71 -22.07 -34.42
CA SER A 22 3.71 -22.73 -35.70
C SER A 22 4.18 -21.75 -36.79
N CYS A 23 5.40 -21.89 -37.19
CA CYS A 23 5.86 -21.54 -38.54
C CYS A 23 5.92 -22.84 -39.34
N SER A 24 5.33 -22.87 -40.50
CA SER A 24 5.99 -23.19 -41.77
C SER A 24 4.99 -23.55 -42.86
N ASP A 25 5.14 -22.84 -43.91
CA ASP A 25 5.19 -23.24 -45.33
C ASP A 25 3.95 -23.31 -46.20
N GLU A 26 4.00 -22.44 -47.18
CA GLU A 26 3.79 -22.50 -48.63
C GLU A 26 2.44 -22.23 -49.25
N HIS A 27 2.46 -21.09 -49.96
CA HIS A 27 1.85 -20.76 -51.26
C HIS A 27 0.40 -21.10 -51.57
N GLU A 28 -0.45 -20.05 -51.63
CA GLU A 28 -1.03 -19.62 -52.89
C GLU A 28 -1.64 -18.22 -52.78
N ALA A 29 -1.27 -17.37 -53.74
CA ALA A 29 -1.71 -16.00 -53.82
C ALA A 29 -3.20 -15.93 -54.21
N LEU A 30 -4.01 -15.34 -53.33
CA LEU A 30 -5.26 -14.65 -53.72
C LEU A 30 -5.22 -13.30 -53.04
N GLN A 31 -5.05 -12.27 -53.87
CA GLN A 31 -5.25 -10.87 -53.50
C GLN A 31 -6.70 -10.69 -53.03
N SER A 32 -6.91 -10.58 -51.73
CA SER A 32 -8.02 -9.87 -51.13
C SER A 32 -7.45 -8.71 -50.32
N THR A 33 -7.66 -7.51 -50.77
CA THR A 33 -7.46 -6.30 -50.00
C THR A 33 -8.41 -6.35 -48.81
N ASP A 34 -7.98 -6.90 -47.71
CA ASP A 34 -8.65 -6.78 -46.41
C ASP A 34 -8.36 -5.36 -45.92
N GLN A 35 -9.27 -4.44 -46.25
CA GLN A 35 -9.33 -3.16 -45.57
C GLN A 35 -9.65 -3.46 -44.13
N THR A 36 -8.71 -3.21 -43.23
CA THR A 36 -8.93 -3.24 -41.78
C THR A 36 -10.08 -2.29 -41.43
N SER A 37 -11.27 -2.85 -41.23
CA SER A 37 -12.47 -2.08 -40.93
C SER A 37 -12.38 -1.51 -39.53
N THR A 38 -12.55 -0.19 -39.38
CA THR A 38 -12.68 0.46 -38.07
C THR A 38 -14.00 0.05 -37.44
N VAL A 39 -13.92 -0.25 -36.14
CA VAL A 39 -15.05 -0.65 -35.30
C VAL A 39 -15.35 0.44 -34.29
N VAL A 40 -16.58 0.90 -34.20
CA VAL A 40 -17.07 1.72 -33.10
C VAL A 40 -17.60 0.80 -32.01
N GLN A 41 -17.15 0.99 -30.80
CA GLN A 41 -17.61 0.24 -29.64
C GLN A 41 -18.38 1.17 -28.71
N ALA A 42 -19.69 0.97 -28.61
CA ALA A 42 -20.59 1.78 -27.81
C ALA A 42 -20.88 1.14 -26.45
N SER A 43 -20.88 1.93 -25.40
CA SER A 43 -21.31 1.58 -24.06
C SER A 43 -22.37 2.56 -23.56
N VAL A 44 -23.22 2.12 -22.63
CA VAL A 44 -24.28 2.95 -22.04
C VAL A 44 -23.76 3.65 -20.79
N SER A 45 -24.05 4.94 -20.65
CA SER A 45 -23.84 5.71 -19.44
C SER A 45 -25.05 5.51 -18.51
N ALA A 46 -24.81 4.93 -17.34
CA ALA A 46 -25.83 4.85 -16.30
C ALA A 46 -25.99 6.21 -15.59
N PHE A 47 -27.17 6.46 -15.03
CA PHE A 47 -27.37 7.60 -14.13
C PHE A 47 -26.48 7.49 -12.89
N LYS A 48 -25.98 8.61 -12.42
CA LYS A 48 -25.12 8.70 -11.23
C LYS A 48 -25.70 9.70 -10.23
N VAL A 49 -25.51 9.38 -8.95
CA VAL A 49 -25.78 10.26 -7.84
C VAL A 49 -24.52 10.27 -6.96
N ASP A 50 -23.95 11.43 -6.68
CA ASP A 50 -22.71 11.59 -5.93
C ASP A 50 -21.56 10.72 -6.50
N GLY A 51 -21.39 10.74 -7.84
CA GLY A 51 -20.36 9.96 -8.53
C GLY A 51 -20.56 8.43 -8.52
N LYS A 52 -21.59 7.91 -7.84
CA LYS A 52 -21.92 6.49 -7.78
C LYS A 52 -23.04 6.14 -8.76
N ILE A 53 -22.95 4.98 -9.41
CA ILE A 53 -24.01 4.48 -10.27
C ILE A 53 -25.27 4.28 -9.40
N SER A 54 -26.36 4.96 -9.82
CA SER A 54 -27.71 4.81 -9.24
C SER A 54 -28.62 4.27 -10.32
N SER A 55 -28.88 2.97 -10.33
CA SER A 55 -29.70 2.31 -11.35
C SER A 55 -31.01 1.81 -10.83
N VAL A 56 -32.07 1.97 -11.64
CA VAL A 56 -33.37 1.36 -11.45
C VAL A 56 -33.48 0.16 -12.40
N ALA A 57 -34.15 -0.91 -11.96
CA ALA A 57 -34.31 -2.12 -12.76
C ALA A 57 -34.91 -1.80 -14.13
N GLY A 58 -34.31 -2.30 -15.21
CA GLY A 58 -34.72 -2.08 -16.59
C GLY A 58 -34.41 -0.70 -17.16
N GLU A 59 -33.75 0.19 -16.42
CA GLU A 59 -33.45 1.55 -16.84
C GLU A 59 -32.39 1.60 -17.96
N ASN A 60 -31.40 0.73 -17.88
CA ASN A 60 -30.31 0.63 -18.83
C ASN A 60 -30.50 -0.47 -19.89
N GLU A 61 -31.69 -1.07 -19.95
CA GLU A 61 -31.99 -2.10 -20.93
C GLU A 61 -32.07 -1.52 -22.34
N ILE A 62 -31.37 -2.14 -23.28
CA ILE A 62 -31.42 -1.84 -24.69
C ILE A 62 -32.19 -2.95 -25.41
N ASN A 63 -33.33 -2.57 -26.04
CA ASN A 63 -34.17 -3.48 -26.79
C ASN A 63 -33.87 -3.42 -28.31
N ASP A 64 -33.47 -2.26 -28.78
CA ASP A 64 -33.02 -2.03 -30.15
C ASP A 64 -31.87 -1.05 -30.16
N ILE A 65 -31.03 -1.15 -31.18
CA ILE A 65 -29.93 -0.21 -31.42
C ILE A 65 -29.75 0.01 -32.92
N GLN A 66 -29.62 1.26 -33.28
CA GLN A 66 -29.44 1.70 -34.68
C GLN A 66 -28.49 2.88 -34.77
N ALA A 67 -27.88 3.07 -35.92
CA ALA A 67 -26.97 4.19 -36.17
C ALA A 67 -27.12 4.78 -37.55
N CYS A 68 -26.78 6.06 -37.69
CA CYS A 68 -26.72 6.73 -39.00
C CYS A 68 -25.45 7.55 -39.12
N LEU A 69 -24.94 7.62 -40.35
CA LEU A 69 -23.72 8.36 -40.70
C LEU A 69 -24.10 9.54 -41.61
N PHE A 70 -23.61 10.72 -41.25
CA PHE A 70 -23.72 11.93 -42.07
C PHE A 70 -22.35 12.27 -42.63
N GLU A 71 -22.29 12.40 -43.95
CA GLU A 71 -21.11 12.86 -44.68
C GLU A 71 -21.48 14.07 -45.56
N ASN A 72 -20.68 15.10 -45.50
CA ASN A 72 -20.97 16.37 -46.19
C ASN A 72 -22.37 16.92 -45.90
N GLY A 73 -22.86 16.73 -44.68
CA GLY A 73 -24.16 17.22 -44.20
C GLY A 73 -25.39 16.43 -44.69
N LEU A 74 -25.23 15.24 -45.32
CA LEU A 74 -26.31 14.37 -45.75
C LEU A 74 -26.20 12.98 -45.10
N MET A 75 -27.32 12.33 -44.77
CA MET A 75 -27.37 10.96 -44.26
C MET A 75 -27.00 9.97 -45.37
N THR A 76 -25.79 9.38 -45.29
CA THR A 76 -25.24 8.48 -46.32
C THR A 76 -25.41 7.01 -45.97
N ALA A 77 -25.42 6.63 -44.68
CA ALA A 77 -25.58 5.24 -44.26
C ALA A 77 -26.49 5.11 -43.03
N VAL A 78 -27.18 3.98 -42.96
CA VAL A 78 -27.94 3.52 -41.78
C VAL A 78 -27.48 2.11 -41.44
N TYR A 79 -27.34 1.85 -40.16
CA TYR A 79 -26.93 0.58 -39.60
C TYR A 79 -27.98 0.13 -38.58
N SER A 80 -28.57 -1.03 -38.79
CA SER A 80 -29.62 -1.60 -37.92
C SER A 80 -29.25 -2.91 -37.24
N ASN A 81 -28.14 -3.54 -37.64
CA ASN A 81 -27.66 -4.79 -37.08
C ASN A 81 -26.28 -4.56 -36.52
N LEU A 82 -26.22 -4.29 -35.21
CA LEU A 82 -24.96 -4.14 -34.46
C LEU A 82 -24.63 -5.44 -33.73
N ASP A 83 -23.37 -5.80 -33.74
CA ASP A 83 -22.89 -6.96 -32.98
C ASP A 83 -22.91 -6.62 -31.49
N GLN A 84 -23.57 -7.44 -30.67
CA GLN A 84 -23.64 -7.28 -29.22
C GLN A 84 -22.64 -8.18 -28.51
N THR A 85 -21.91 -7.62 -27.58
CA THR A 85 -21.12 -8.36 -26.57
C THR A 85 -21.75 -8.15 -25.19
N SER A 86 -21.25 -8.80 -24.14
CA SER A 86 -21.87 -8.72 -22.79
C SER A 86 -22.08 -7.29 -22.29
N ASP A 87 -21.21 -6.33 -22.65
CA ASP A 87 -21.22 -4.98 -22.06
C ASP A 87 -21.11 -3.87 -23.12
N SER A 88 -21.13 -4.19 -24.40
CA SER A 88 -20.97 -3.21 -25.46
C SER A 88 -21.59 -3.63 -26.79
N TYR A 89 -21.83 -2.65 -27.67
CA TYR A 89 -22.36 -2.81 -29.02
C TYR A 89 -21.30 -2.39 -30.02
N SER A 90 -21.05 -3.22 -31.01
CA SER A 90 -20.01 -2.99 -32.00
C SER A 90 -20.59 -2.73 -33.39
N LEU A 91 -20.08 -1.69 -34.03
CA LEU A 91 -20.45 -1.28 -35.39
C LEU A 91 -19.22 -1.20 -36.28
N LYS A 92 -19.24 -1.91 -37.41
CA LYS A 92 -18.20 -1.78 -38.45
C LYS A 92 -18.54 -0.64 -39.39
N LEU A 93 -17.65 0.35 -39.44
CA LEU A 93 -17.83 1.52 -40.30
C LEU A 93 -17.45 1.23 -41.75
N LYS A 94 -18.22 1.82 -42.67
CA LYS A 94 -17.93 1.82 -44.10
C LYS A 94 -17.11 3.02 -44.54
N SER A 95 -17.11 4.10 -43.76
CA SER A 95 -16.38 5.33 -43.98
C SER A 95 -15.85 5.87 -42.67
N MET A 96 -14.74 6.60 -42.70
CA MET A 96 -14.12 7.27 -41.57
C MET A 96 -14.20 8.79 -41.66
N SER A 97 -15.20 9.30 -42.36
CA SER A 97 -15.45 10.75 -42.45
C SER A 97 -16.86 11.10 -42.03
N GLY A 98 -17.03 12.33 -41.52
CA GLY A 98 -18.32 12.86 -41.12
C GLY A 98 -18.70 12.55 -39.65
N THR A 99 -20.00 12.56 -39.37
CA THR A 99 -20.53 12.39 -38.01
C THR A 99 -21.40 11.14 -37.93
N LEU A 100 -21.05 10.26 -36.97
CA LEU A 100 -21.82 9.08 -36.61
C LEU A 100 -22.74 9.40 -35.45
N TYR A 101 -24.02 9.10 -35.57
CA TYR A 101 -25.02 9.12 -34.53
C TYR A 101 -25.48 7.69 -34.22
N MET A 102 -25.52 7.31 -32.98
CA MET A 102 -26.00 6.00 -32.53
C MET A 102 -27.13 6.19 -31.54
N LEU A 103 -28.18 5.43 -31.68
CA LEU A 103 -29.42 5.51 -30.93
C LEU A 103 -29.80 4.14 -30.41
N ALA A 104 -30.37 4.10 -29.21
CA ALA A 104 -30.96 2.87 -28.68
C ALA A 104 -32.36 3.13 -28.13
N ASN A 105 -33.22 2.13 -28.22
CA ASN A 105 -34.64 2.17 -27.88
C ASN A 105 -35.41 3.26 -28.67
N THR A 106 -35.13 3.39 -29.95
CA THR A 106 -35.72 4.40 -30.83
C THR A 106 -36.35 3.83 -32.10
N ALA A 107 -36.31 2.52 -32.35
CA ALA A 107 -36.82 1.93 -33.57
C ALA A 107 -38.32 2.17 -33.76
N ASP A 108 -39.11 2.16 -32.67
CA ASP A 108 -40.55 2.48 -32.73
C ASP A 108 -40.84 3.97 -32.78
N LEU A 109 -39.85 4.82 -32.60
CA LEU A 109 -39.98 6.29 -32.56
C LEU A 109 -39.52 6.94 -33.84
N ILE A 110 -38.54 6.35 -34.56
CA ILE A 110 -37.83 6.94 -35.68
C ILE A 110 -37.45 5.87 -36.70
N ASP A 111 -37.84 6.11 -37.97
CA ASP A 111 -37.43 5.29 -39.11
C ASP A 111 -36.21 5.94 -39.82
N LEU A 112 -35.00 5.52 -39.45
CA LEU A 112 -33.77 6.02 -40.05
C LEU A 112 -33.67 5.69 -41.55
N GLN A 113 -34.20 4.55 -41.99
CA GLN A 113 -34.11 4.16 -43.38
C GLN A 113 -34.98 5.07 -44.26
N GLN A 114 -36.19 5.37 -43.82
CA GLN A 114 -37.08 6.31 -44.51
C GLN A 114 -36.50 7.73 -44.53
N MET A 115 -35.89 8.18 -43.40
CA MET A 115 -35.22 9.49 -43.30
C MET A 115 -34.08 9.61 -44.32
N LYS A 116 -33.25 8.57 -44.44
CA LYS A 116 -32.19 8.51 -45.45
C LYS A 116 -32.71 8.58 -46.87
N GLU A 117 -33.75 7.80 -47.19
CA GLU A 117 -34.38 7.78 -48.54
C GLU A 117 -34.97 9.15 -48.91
N ASN A 118 -35.43 9.89 -47.90
CA ASN A 118 -35.95 11.26 -48.09
C ASN A 118 -34.83 12.32 -48.17
N GLY A 119 -33.56 11.94 -48.08
CA GLY A 119 -32.42 12.86 -48.19
C GLY A 119 -32.24 13.75 -46.98
N MET A 120 -32.43 13.19 -45.77
CA MET A 120 -32.26 13.88 -44.48
C MET A 120 -30.93 14.59 -44.41
N THR A 121 -30.95 15.89 -44.17
CA THR A 121 -29.75 16.68 -43.88
C THR A 121 -29.39 16.61 -42.38
N GLU A 122 -28.12 16.80 -42.03
CA GLU A 122 -27.67 16.79 -40.63
C GLU A 122 -28.32 17.94 -39.83
N GLN A 123 -28.60 19.07 -40.47
CA GLN A 123 -29.30 20.19 -39.82
C GLN A 123 -30.75 19.83 -39.47
N GLU A 124 -31.48 19.16 -40.37
CA GLU A 124 -32.84 18.64 -40.08
C GLU A 124 -32.80 17.55 -39.00
N TRP A 125 -31.78 16.68 -39.06
CA TRP A 125 -31.52 15.63 -38.07
C TRP A 125 -31.38 16.22 -36.69
N LEU A 126 -30.53 17.22 -36.48
CA LEU A 126 -30.33 17.89 -35.21
C LEU A 126 -31.60 18.58 -34.68
N ASN A 127 -32.56 18.90 -35.54
CA ASN A 127 -33.86 19.45 -35.16
C ASN A 127 -34.95 18.38 -35.00
N THR A 128 -34.62 17.10 -35.16
CA THR A 128 -35.58 16.00 -34.92
C THR A 128 -35.99 15.96 -33.45
N THR A 129 -37.30 15.82 -33.19
CA THR A 129 -37.85 15.82 -31.86
C THR A 129 -38.51 14.50 -31.52
N ILE A 130 -38.48 14.16 -30.24
CA ILE A 130 -39.22 13.04 -29.64
C ILE A 130 -40.30 13.61 -28.74
N LYS A 131 -41.50 13.00 -28.79
CA LYS A 131 -42.65 13.44 -27.98
C LYS A 131 -42.87 12.52 -26.81
N ALA A 132 -43.28 13.09 -25.71
CA ALA A 132 -43.80 12.38 -24.55
C ALA A 132 -45.18 11.77 -24.89
N THR A 133 -45.51 10.65 -24.24
CA THR A 133 -46.83 10.02 -24.34
C THR A 133 -47.44 10.02 -22.94
N ASP A 134 -48.61 10.59 -22.80
CA ASP A 134 -49.31 10.75 -21.52
C ASP A 134 -48.40 11.39 -20.43
N GLY A 135 -47.65 12.42 -20.81
CA GLY A 135 -46.75 13.14 -19.90
C GLY A 135 -45.43 12.42 -19.59
N LYS A 136 -45.22 11.20 -20.07
CA LYS A 136 -44.02 10.40 -19.82
C LYS A 136 -43.07 10.43 -21.01
N ALA A 137 -41.85 10.86 -20.83
CA ALA A 137 -40.81 10.81 -21.83
C ALA A 137 -40.42 9.36 -22.16
N PRO A 138 -40.30 8.99 -23.46
CA PRO A 138 -39.79 7.67 -23.82
C PRO A 138 -38.33 7.52 -23.40
N ARG A 139 -37.99 6.36 -22.85
CA ARG A 139 -36.62 6.06 -22.44
C ARG A 139 -35.80 5.65 -23.65
N PHE A 140 -34.85 6.46 -24.05
CA PHE A 140 -33.95 6.22 -25.16
C PHE A 140 -32.53 6.67 -24.86
N PHE A 141 -31.57 6.23 -25.66
CA PHE A 141 -30.19 6.62 -25.56
C PHE A 141 -29.71 7.22 -26.88
N ALA A 142 -28.83 8.18 -26.80
CA ALA A 142 -28.21 8.79 -27.95
C ALA A 142 -26.72 9.05 -27.71
N GLY A 143 -25.93 8.88 -28.77
CA GLY A 143 -24.52 9.22 -28.80
C GLY A 143 -24.10 9.81 -30.13
N LYS A 144 -23.08 10.65 -30.13
CA LYS A 144 -22.49 11.32 -31.28
C LYS A 144 -20.99 11.10 -31.32
N LEU A 145 -20.42 10.81 -32.46
CA LEU A 145 -18.99 10.68 -32.68
C LEU A 145 -18.60 11.39 -33.99
N ASN A 146 -17.77 12.41 -33.88
CA ASN A 146 -17.17 13.06 -35.04
C ASN A 146 -15.99 12.22 -35.52
N LEU A 147 -16.09 11.61 -36.69
CA LEU A 147 -15.07 10.73 -37.23
C LEU A 147 -13.89 11.52 -37.81
N ASP A 148 -14.11 12.73 -38.27
CA ASP A 148 -13.05 13.59 -38.84
C ASP A 148 -12.04 14.04 -37.76
N GLU A 149 -12.43 14.02 -36.47
CA GLU A 149 -11.59 14.36 -35.33
C GLU A 149 -10.85 13.17 -34.73
N GLN A 150 -11.11 11.94 -35.21
CA GLN A 150 -10.50 10.75 -34.66
C GLN A 150 -9.08 10.54 -35.20
N PRO A 151 -8.14 10.02 -34.36
CA PRO A 151 -6.79 9.71 -34.78
C PRO A 151 -6.77 8.71 -35.94
N GLN A 152 -5.99 8.99 -36.97
CA GLN A 152 -5.84 8.08 -38.11
C GLN A 152 -5.12 6.79 -37.65
N GLY A 153 -5.62 5.65 -38.08
CA GLY A 153 -5.08 4.34 -37.76
C GLY A 153 -5.57 3.73 -36.42
N GLN A 154 -6.54 4.35 -35.80
CA GLN A 154 -7.23 3.75 -34.65
C GLN A 154 -8.34 2.82 -35.18
N TYR A 155 -8.27 1.53 -34.85
CA TYR A 155 -9.20 0.50 -35.33
C TYR A 155 -10.42 0.27 -34.43
N VAL A 156 -10.38 0.77 -33.19
CA VAL A 156 -11.50 0.71 -32.23
C VAL A 156 -11.76 2.12 -31.70
N LEU A 157 -12.94 2.64 -31.94
CA LEU A 157 -13.37 3.96 -31.48
C LEU A 157 -14.40 3.81 -30.37
N PRO A 158 -14.16 4.30 -29.15
CA PRO A 158 -15.14 4.25 -28.07
C PRO A 158 -16.23 5.29 -28.29
N MET A 159 -17.48 4.93 -27.97
CA MET A 159 -18.63 5.82 -27.96
C MET A 159 -19.45 5.61 -26.70
N THR A 160 -19.94 6.66 -26.11
CA THR A 160 -20.85 6.58 -24.94
C THR A 160 -22.25 6.98 -25.38
N LEU A 161 -23.22 6.12 -25.09
CA LEU A 161 -24.65 6.42 -25.25
C LEU A 161 -25.19 6.95 -23.93
N GLN A 162 -25.73 8.15 -23.94
CA GLN A 162 -26.32 8.79 -22.76
C GLN A 162 -27.85 8.69 -22.81
N HIS A 163 -28.48 8.61 -21.65
CA HIS A 163 -29.95 8.73 -21.57
C HIS A 163 -30.41 10.04 -22.21
N GLY A 164 -31.40 10.00 -23.09
CA GLY A 164 -31.99 11.16 -23.73
C GLY A 164 -32.99 11.95 -22.86
N ILE A 165 -33.13 11.58 -21.61
CA ILE A 165 -34.13 12.05 -20.66
C ILE A 165 -33.49 12.40 -19.32
N ALA A 166 -34.19 13.17 -18.47
CA ALA A 166 -33.89 13.39 -17.05
C ALA A 166 -34.70 12.45 -16.17
N ARG A 167 -34.13 12.04 -15.03
CA ARG A 167 -34.79 11.21 -14.02
C ARG A 167 -35.07 12.02 -12.76
N PHE A 168 -36.24 11.80 -12.16
CA PHE A 168 -36.58 12.31 -10.85
C PHE A 168 -36.63 11.17 -9.83
N ASP A 169 -36.01 11.38 -8.67
CA ASP A 169 -36.04 10.50 -7.51
C ASP A 169 -36.70 11.24 -6.33
N LEU A 170 -37.36 10.51 -5.44
CA LEU A 170 -37.88 11.01 -4.18
C LEU A 170 -37.03 10.47 -3.03
N LEU A 171 -36.56 11.35 -2.17
CA LEU A 171 -35.92 10.99 -0.91
C LEU A 171 -36.77 11.44 0.27
N MET A 172 -37.03 10.52 1.20
CA MET A 172 -37.80 10.74 2.42
C MET A 172 -36.85 10.93 3.60
N ARG A 173 -36.77 12.13 4.13
CA ARG A 173 -35.97 12.50 5.32
C ARG A 173 -36.83 12.89 6.50
N ALA A 174 -38.06 12.50 6.46
CA ALA A 174 -39.08 12.79 7.50
C ALA A 174 -39.63 11.53 8.18
N GLY A 175 -39.19 10.37 7.76
CA GLY A 175 -39.51 9.08 8.33
C GLY A 175 -41.02 8.81 8.42
N GLY A 176 -41.42 7.90 9.26
CA GLY A 176 -42.82 7.47 9.45
C GLY A 176 -43.80 8.52 9.94
N ALA A 177 -43.32 9.74 10.19
CA ALA A 177 -44.21 10.86 10.59
C ALA A 177 -44.95 11.47 9.40
N ILE A 178 -44.42 11.32 8.17
CA ILE A 178 -44.98 11.90 6.97
C ILE A 178 -45.23 10.83 5.91
N SER A 179 -46.36 10.94 5.23
CA SER A 179 -46.72 10.08 4.10
C SER A 179 -47.06 10.92 2.88
N ILE A 180 -46.48 10.61 1.73
CA ILE A 180 -46.75 11.32 0.46
C ILE A 180 -48.01 10.72 -0.18
N LYS A 181 -48.98 11.58 -0.48
CA LYS A 181 -50.24 11.23 -1.15
C LYS A 181 -50.15 11.42 -2.67
N SER A 182 -49.59 12.53 -3.10
CA SER A 182 -49.38 12.79 -4.51
C SER A 182 -48.16 13.69 -4.76
N ILE A 183 -47.60 13.57 -5.94
CA ILE A 183 -46.54 14.44 -6.46
C ILE A 183 -46.94 14.90 -7.85
N THR A 184 -46.87 16.21 -8.11
CA THR A 184 -47.17 16.79 -9.39
C THR A 184 -45.97 17.61 -9.87
N LEU A 185 -45.35 17.21 -11.00
CA LEU A 185 -44.38 18.00 -11.72
C LEU A 185 -45.13 18.89 -12.70
N LYS A 186 -45.03 20.23 -12.55
CA LYS A 186 -45.85 21.19 -13.31
C LYS A 186 -45.09 21.79 -14.50
N ASN A 187 -45.80 22.06 -15.55
CA ASN A 187 -45.33 22.76 -16.75
C ASN A 187 -44.23 22.02 -17.52
N LEU A 188 -44.25 20.69 -17.53
CA LEU A 188 -43.26 19.87 -18.23
C LEU A 188 -43.47 19.94 -19.76
N ALA A 189 -42.40 20.18 -20.52
CA ALA A 189 -42.41 20.10 -21.95
C ALA A 189 -42.68 18.65 -22.42
N GLN A 190 -43.61 18.53 -23.41
CA GLN A 190 -44.04 17.27 -23.96
C GLN A 190 -43.19 16.80 -25.16
N ALA A 191 -42.09 17.49 -25.43
CA ALA A 191 -41.15 17.09 -26.49
C ALA A 191 -39.72 17.54 -26.12
N SER A 192 -38.75 16.81 -26.59
CA SER A 192 -37.32 17.18 -26.54
C SER A 192 -36.66 16.89 -27.91
N TYR A 193 -35.47 17.44 -28.11
CA TYR A 193 -34.64 17.07 -29.25
C TYR A 193 -34.10 15.65 -29.07
N LEU A 194 -34.07 14.89 -30.17
CA LEU A 194 -33.48 13.54 -30.18
C LEU A 194 -31.98 13.59 -29.81
N ILE A 195 -31.26 14.47 -30.44
CA ILE A 195 -29.83 14.68 -30.22
C ILE A 195 -29.62 15.90 -29.33
N SER A 196 -28.69 15.78 -28.39
CA SER A 196 -28.31 16.89 -27.50
C SER A 196 -27.92 18.12 -28.30
N GLN A 197 -28.44 19.26 -27.89
CA GLN A 197 -28.08 20.56 -28.45
C GLN A 197 -26.87 21.12 -27.69
N ASP A 198 -26.13 22.04 -28.32
CA ASP A 198 -24.98 22.71 -27.65
C ASP A 198 -25.42 23.46 -26.38
N GLU A 199 -26.61 24.05 -26.43
CA GLU A 199 -27.30 24.60 -25.25
C GLU A 199 -28.66 23.93 -25.10
N VAL A 200 -28.99 23.53 -23.87
CA VAL A 200 -30.30 22.92 -23.60
C VAL A 200 -31.42 23.89 -23.92
N ARG A 201 -32.36 23.47 -24.75
CA ARG A 201 -33.54 24.23 -25.09
C ARG A 201 -34.74 23.31 -25.37
N SER A 202 -35.92 23.79 -25.09
CA SER A 202 -37.14 23.12 -25.52
C SER A 202 -37.36 23.32 -27.02
N PRO A 203 -37.94 22.35 -27.76
CA PRO A 203 -38.37 22.54 -29.13
C PRO A 203 -39.38 23.70 -29.23
N GLU A 204 -39.32 24.48 -30.31
CA GLU A 204 -40.24 25.58 -30.53
C GLU A 204 -41.69 25.07 -30.65
N GLY A 205 -42.60 25.65 -29.86
CA GLY A 205 -44.02 25.26 -29.87
C GLY A 205 -44.30 23.93 -29.18
N ALA A 206 -43.37 23.39 -28.38
CA ALA A 206 -43.62 22.21 -27.56
C ALA A 206 -44.76 22.49 -26.58
N ASP A 207 -45.78 21.61 -26.55
CA ASP A 207 -46.82 21.63 -25.55
C ASP A 207 -46.25 21.42 -24.15
N VAL A 208 -46.86 22.01 -23.14
CA VAL A 208 -46.54 21.79 -21.73
C VAL A 208 -47.72 21.13 -21.02
N GLN A 209 -47.39 20.23 -20.08
CA GLN A 209 -48.41 19.49 -19.33
C GLN A 209 -47.89 19.18 -17.92
N ASP A 210 -48.81 19.08 -16.96
CA ASP A 210 -48.50 18.60 -15.61
C ASP A 210 -48.48 17.06 -15.62
N LEU A 211 -47.50 16.50 -14.91
CA LEU A 211 -47.39 15.06 -14.69
C LEU A 211 -47.64 14.78 -13.21
N GLN A 212 -48.83 14.16 -12.94
CA GLN A 212 -49.24 13.85 -11.57
C GLN A 212 -49.13 12.37 -11.28
N PHE A 213 -48.57 12.06 -10.13
CA PHE A 213 -48.55 10.73 -9.51
C PHE A 213 -49.42 10.77 -8.25
N THR A 214 -50.46 9.94 -8.20
CA THR A 214 -51.28 9.74 -7.02
C THR A 214 -51.03 8.31 -6.52
N PHE A 215 -50.77 8.16 -5.24
CA PHE A 215 -50.41 6.88 -4.65
C PHE A 215 -51.58 6.30 -3.84
N ASP A 216 -52.09 5.15 -4.28
CA ASP A 216 -53.15 4.41 -3.55
C ASP A 216 -52.66 4.00 -2.15
N GLN A 217 -51.37 3.67 -2.05
CA GLN A 217 -50.67 3.50 -0.77
C GLN A 217 -49.67 4.64 -0.65
N PRO A 218 -49.82 5.52 0.35
CA PRO A 218 -48.91 6.65 0.53
C PRO A 218 -47.46 6.21 0.62
N LEU A 219 -46.60 6.97 -0.02
CA LEU A 219 -45.14 6.70 0.01
C LEU A 219 -44.57 7.09 1.38
N LEU A 220 -43.84 6.17 2.00
CA LEU A 220 -43.17 6.33 3.27
C LEU A 220 -41.63 6.22 3.14
N LYS A 221 -41.14 5.87 1.95
CA LYS A 221 -39.74 5.53 1.69
C LYS A 221 -39.24 6.19 0.43
N ASP A 222 -37.90 6.21 0.29
CA ASP A 222 -37.22 6.62 -0.92
C ASP A 222 -37.77 5.88 -2.14
N THR A 223 -37.97 6.60 -3.22
CA THR A 223 -38.46 6.07 -4.48
C THR A 223 -37.58 6.55 -5.62
N LEU A 224 -36.72 5.67 -6.13
CA LEU A 224 -35.88 5.94 -7.28
C LEU A 224 -36.65 5.74 -8.58
N GLY A 225 -36.38 6.58 -9.59
CA GLY A 225 -37.04 6.53 -10.89
C GLY A 225 -38.53 6.89 -10.81
N LEU A 226 -38.89 7.80 -9.94
CA LEU A 226 -40.26 8.30 -9.78
C LEU A 226 -40.85 8.80 -11.10
N ALA A 227 -40.08 9.58 -11.85
CA ALA A 227 -40.46 10.12 -13.15
C ALA A 227 -39.28 10.20 -14.10
N TYR A 228 -39.60 10.09 -15.40
CA TYR A 228 -38.67 10.35 -16.49
C TYR A 228 -39.25 11.44 -17.39
N VAL A 229 -38.53 12.53 -17.59
CA VAL A 229 -39.04 13.73 -18.27
C VAL A 229 -38.11 14.15 -19.41
N CYS A 230 -38.65 14.88 -20.37
CA CYS A 230 -37.91 15.44 -21.47
C CYS A 230 -36.85 16.47 -21.01
N GLU A 231 -35.68 16.47 -21.68
CA GLU A 231 -34.75 17.58 -21.57
C GLU A 231 -35.42 18.86 -22.01
N GLN A 232 -35.32 19.93 -21.24
CA GLN A 232 -36.09 21.13 -21.49
C GLN A 232 -35.54 22.38 -20.78
N THR A 233 -36.00 23.53 -21.24
CA THR A 233 -35.81 24.82 -20.58
C THR A 233 -37.16 25.49 -20.37
N ASN A 234 -37.53 25.80 -19.14
CA ASN A 234 -38.74 26.50 -18.78
C ASN A 234 -38.57 27.13 -17.40
N THR A 235 -38.86 28.42 -17.25
CA THR A 235 -38.75 29.18 -15.98
C THR A 235 -39.86 28.88 -15.00
N ASP A 236 -40.98 28.30 -15.51
CA ASP A 236 -42.19 28.06 -14.72
C ASP A 236 -42.29 26.61 -14.19
N LEU A 237 -41.18 25.88 -14.27
CA LEU A 237 -41.11 24.51 -13.74
C LEU A 237 -41.25 24.48 -12.22
N MET A 238 -42.20 23.71 -11.74
CA MET A 238 -42.45 23.57 -10.30
C MET A 238 -42.75 22.11 -9.95
N VAL A 239 -42.53 21.75 -8.69
CA VAL A 239 -43.04 20.53 -8.08
C VAL A 239 -44.02 20.86 -6.96
N GLU A 240 -45.11 20.12 -6.87
CA GLU A 240 -46.05 20.17 -5.76
C GLU A 240 -46.13 18.79 -5.14
N VAL A 241 -46.07 18.72 -3.81
CA VAL A 241 -46.15 17.48 -3.03
C VAL A 241 -47.26 17.63 -2.03
N GLU A 242 -48.25 16.75 -2.12
CA GLU A 242 -49.31 16.58 -1.11
C GLU A 242 -48.91 15.49 -0.14
N MET A 243 -48.90 15.78 1.14
CA MET A 243 -48.49 14.88 2.18
C MET A 243 -49.41 14.94 3.39
N GLU A 244 -49.46 13.86 4.17
CA GLU A 244 -50.16 13.79 5.44
C GLU A 244 -49.20 13.64 6.60
N MET A 245 -49.35 14.45 7.62
CA MET A 245 -48.64 14.40 8.89
C MET A 245 -49.62 14.57 10.06
N GLY A 246 -49.63 13.63 10.98
CA GLY A 246 -50.51 13.69 12.16
C GLY A 246 -52.02 13.76 11.84
N GLY A 247 -52.42 13.22 10.67
CA GLY A 247 -53.82 13.24 10.21
C GLY A 247 -54.23 14.52 9.51
N GLN A 248 -53.32 15.46 9.28
CA GLN A 248 -53.57 16.67 8.52
C GLN A 248 -52.84 16.63 7.18
N ILE A 249 -53.46 17.24 6.15
CA ILE A 249 -52.92 17.31 4.80
C ILE A 249 -52.18 18.64 4.64
N TYR A 250 -50.96 18.54 4.12
CA TYR A 250 -50.08 19.63 3.79
C TYR A 250 -49.74 19.60 2.29
N VAL A 251 -49.68 20.76 1.65
CA VAL A 251 -49.22 20.89 0.26
C VAL A 251 -48.03 21.83 0.25
N GLN A 252 -46.91 21.28 -0.20
CA GLN A 252 -45.66 22.01 -0.37
C GLN A 252 -45.36 22.17 -1.84
N GLN A 253 -44.79 23.33 -2.21
CA GLN A 253 -44.36 23.61 -3.59
C GLN A 253 -42.93 24.10 -3.58
N ALA A 254 -42.15 23.68 -4.58
CA ALA A 254 -40.80 24.18 -4.82
C ALA A 254 -40.58 24.41 -6.31
N ALA A 255 -39.78 25.42 -6.64
CA ALA A 255 -39.33 25.62 -8.01
C ALA A 255 -38.35 24.53 -8.42
N LEU A 256 -38.51 24.00 -9.63
CA LEU A 256 -37.51 23.14 -10.24
C LEU A 256 -36.45 24.01 -10.94
N PRO A 257 -35.25 23.45 -11.22
CA PRO A 257 -34.29 24.13 -12.08
C PRO A 257 -34.91 24.50 -13.41
N SER A 258 -34.69 25.71 -13.88
CA SER A 258 -35.24 26.19 -15.16
C SER A 258 -34.69 25.43 -16.38
N VAL A 259 -33.63 24.66 -16.19
CA VAL A 259 -33.01 23.78 -17.21
C VAL A 259 -32.99 22.36 -16.64
N LEU A 260 -33.72 21.46 -17.27
CA LEU A 260 -33.63 20.02 -17.00
C LEU A 260 -32.82 19.36 -18.10
N LYS A 261 -31.61 18.91 -17.73
CA LYS A 261 -30.67 18.26 -18.66
C LYS A 261 -30.93 16.76 -18.73
N ARG A 262 -30.72 16.17 -19.92
CA ARG A 262 -30.70 14.71 -20.10
C ARG A 262 -29.56 14.08 -19.30
N ASN A 263 -29.68 12.81 -19.00
CA ASN A 263 -28.70 12.00 -18.25
C ASN A 263 -28.40 12.53 -16.83
N ILE A 264 -29.26 13.39 -16.28
CA ILE A 264 -29.17 13.96 -14.93
C ILE A 264 -30.28 13.40 -14.03
N VAL A 265 -29.94 13.12 -12.77
CA VAL A 265 -30.90 12.80 -11.71
C VAL A 265 -31.26 14.06 -10.93
N TYR A 266 -32.55 14.34 -10.84
CA TYR A 266 -33.12 15.39 -10.00
C TYR A 266 -33.75 14.76 -8.80
N THR A 267 -33.33 15.15 -7.60
CA THR A 267 -33.81 14.56 -6.35
C THR A 267 -34.78 15.52 -5.67
N LEU A 268 -35.97 15.03 -5.38
CA LEU A 268 -36.95 15.69 -4.54
C LEU A 268 -36.76 15.17 -3.11
N THR A 269 -36.35 16.02 -2.18
CA THR A 269 -36.18 15.63 -0.78
C THR A 269 -37.26 16.25 0.09
N VAL A 270 -38.06 15.41 0.71
CA VAL A 270 -39.04 15.83 1.74
C VAL A 270 -38.38 15.63 3.10
N ARG A 271 -38.19 16.74 3.81
CA ARG A 271 -37.39 16.78 5.04
C ARG A 271 -38.21 17.33 6.21
N LYS A 272 -38.06 16.71 7.38
CA LYS A 272 -38.42 17.31 8.65
C LYS A 272 -37.20 18.07 9.19
N ASP A 273 -37.35 19.34 9.52
CA ASP A 273 -36.27 20.12 10.12
C ASP A 273 -35.79 19.48 11.44
N VAL A 274 -34.49 19.51 11.69
CA VAL A 274 -33.86 18.91 12.88
C VAL A 274 -34.10 19.79 14.11
N LEU A 275 -34.22 21.11 13.91
CA LEU A 275 -34.37 22.09 14.99
C LEU A 275 -35.81 22.59 15.14
N SER A 276 -36.69 22.32 14.19
CA SER A 276 -38.12 22.63 14.23
C SER A 276 -38.93 21.48 13.65
N ALA A 277 -40.24 21.48 13.92
CA ALA A 277 -41.14 20.46 13.34
C ALA A 277 -41.59 20.81 11.90
N ASP A 278 -40.96 21.85 11.29
CA ASP A 278 -41.33 22.31 9.96
C ASP A 278 -40.91 21.31 8.87
N ILE A 279 -41.75 21.21 7.85
CA ILE A 279 -41.48 20.36 6.69
C ILE A 279 -40.90 21.23 5.59
N GLN A 280 -39.82 20.78 5.01
CA GLN A 280 -39.16 21.42 3.88
C GLN A 280 -39.16 20.51 2.65
N LEU A 281 -39.34 21.11 1.48
CA LEU A 281 -39.19 20.47 0.19
C LEU A 281 -37.99 21.06 -0.53
N GLU A 282 -36.97 20.24 -0.78
CA GLU A 282 -35.75 20.63 -1.47
C GLU A 282 -35.65 19.93 -2.84
N VAL A 283 -35.02 20.59 -3.81
CA VAL A 283 -34.76 20.02 -5.14
C VAL A 283 -33.29 20.18 -5.44
N SER A 284 -32.63 19.09 -5.75
CA SER A 284 -31.22 19.06 -6.14
C SER A 284 -30.98 18.32 -7.44
N ALA A 285 -29.95 18.70 -8.17
CA ALA A 285 -29.54 18.09 -9.42
C ALA A 285 -28.14 17.48 -9.29
N TRP A 286 -27.96 16.25 -9.76
CA TRP A 286 -26.70 15.54 -9.71
C TRP A 286 -26.11 15.42 -11.12
N GLU A 287 -24.97 16.08 -11.36
CA GLU A 287 -24.28 15.99 -12.65
C GLU A 287 -23.38 14.75 -12.73
N ASP A 288 -23.28 14.16 -13.93
CA ASP A 288 -22.43 13.00 -14.18
C ASP A 288 -20.95 13.43 -14.27
N GLY A 289 -20.14 13.08 -13.26
CA GLY A 289 -18.68 12.91 -13.39
C GLY A 289 -17.81 14.14 -13.48
N GLY A 290 -18.26 15.33 -13.15
CA GLY A 290 -17.40 16.49 -13.03
C GLY A 290 -16.82 16.63 -11.61
N GLU A 291 -15.49 16.76 -11.45
CA GLU A 291 -14.83 17.08 -10.17
C GLU A 291 -15.22 18.46 -9.60
N THR A 292 -16.15 19.13 -10.22
CA THR A 292 -16.69 20.44 -9.82
C THR A 292 -18.21 20.46 -9.79
N GLY A 293 -18.86 19.33 -9.58
CA GLY A 293 -20.29 19.28 -9.31
C GLY A 293 -20.60 20.04 -8.03
N LEU A 294 -21.54 20.98 -8.08
CA LEU A 294 -22.21 21.45 -6.90
C LEU A 294 -22.96 20.27 -6.30
N HIS A 295 -22.22 19.49 -5.50
CA HIS A 295 -22.90 18.61 -4.57
C HIS A 295 -23.70 19.53 -3.66
N PRO A 296 -25.01 19.32 -3.48
CA PRO A 296 -25.66 19.93 -2.34
C PRO A 296 -24.82 19.51 -1.15
N ASP A 297 -24.11 20.44 -0.55
CA ASP A 297 -23.54 20.18 0.76
C ASP A 297 -24.73 19.81 1.61
N TRP A 298 -24.88 18.51 1.88
CA TRP A 298 -25.78 18.03 2.88
C TRP A 298 -25.21 18.56 4.19
N ASP A 299 -25.57 19.82 4.51
CA ASP A 299 -25.16 20.41 5.76
C ASP A 299 -25.64 19.47 6.86
N SER A 300 -24.67 18.99 7.64
CA SER A 300 -24.99 18.23 8.82
C SER A 300 -25.95 19.05 9.66
N HIS A 301 -27.16 18.52 9.88
CA HIS A 301 -28.14 19.20 10.75
C HIS A 301 -27.83 18.96 12.23
N ILE A 302 -26.85 18.11 12.53
CA ILE A 302 -26.38 17.85 13.88
C ILE A 302 -25.20 18.78 14.15
N THR A 303 -25.40 19.69 15.11
CA THR A 303 -24.35 20.65 15.51
C THR A 303 -24.00 20.49 16.99
N VAL A 304 -22.82 20.98 17.36
CA VAL A 304 -22.33 20.92 18.74
C VAL A 304 -22.82 22.13 19.53
N ASN A 305 -23.44 21.89 20.67
CA ASN A 305 -23.72 22.90 21.68
C ASN A 305 -22.46 23.15 22.52
N LYS A 306 -21.72 24.20 22.17
CA LYS A 306 -20.44 24.54 22.84
C LYS A 306 -20.61 24.80 24.34
N GLY A 307 -21.74 25.38 24.77
CA GLY A 307 -21.97 25.74 26.16
C GLY A 307 -22.27 24.57 27.09
N LEU A 308 -22.76 23.47 26.54
CA LEU A 308 -23.10 22.25 27.29
C LEU A 308 -22.10 21.09 27.07
N SER A 309 -21.11 21.31 26.23
CA SER A 309 -20.04 20.33 25.96
C SER A 309 -18.87 20.52 26.93
N VAL A 310 -18.14 19.44 27.21
CA VAL A 310 -16.91 19.44 28.01
C VAL A 310 -15.74 19.26 27.06
N LEU A 311 -15.01 20.33 26.80
CA LEU A 311 -13.96 20.41 25.79
C LEU A 311 -12.59 20.59 26.45
N PRO A 312 -11.75 19.57 26.53
CA PRO A 312 -10.35 19.73 26.91
C PRO A 312 -9.59 20.63 25.92
N GLU A 313 -8.43 21.13 26.39
CA GLU A 313 -7.54 21.95 25.57
C GLU A 313 -7.16 21.26 24.25
N GLY A 314 -7.14 22.01 23.16
CA GLY A 314 -6.77 21.55 21.82
C GLY A 314 -7.96 21.12 20.96
N ILE A 315 -9.17 21.03 21.50
CA ILE A 315 -10.38 20.80 20.69
C ILE A 315 -10.93 22.13 20.20
N THR A 316 -11.17 22.24 18.91
CA THR A 316 -11.82 23.40 18.32
C THR A 316 -13.10 23.00 17.58
N ILE A 317 -14.07 23.91 17.54
CA ILE A 317 -15.36 23.67 16.88
C ILE A 317 -15.61 24.82 15.93
N SER A 318 -16.02 24.52 14.69
CA SER A 318 -16.38 25.49 13.66
C SER A 318 -17.42 26.50 14.18
N GLU A 319 -17.56 27.62 13.52
CA GLU A 319 -18.58 28.62 13.90
C GLU A 319 -19.99 28.04 13.75
N SER A 320 -20.23 27.28 12.70
CA SER A 320 -21.48 26.55 12.43
C SER A 320 -21.76 25.40 13.42
N GLY A 321 -20.75 24.91 14.12
CA GLY A 321 -20.89 23.84 15.09
C GLY A 321 -20.92 22.42 14.49
N ASP A 322 -20.76 22.26 13.19
CA ASP A 322 -20.87 21.00 12.46
C ASP A 322 -19.53 20.25 12.30
N VAL A 323 -18.41 20.95 12.55
CA VAL A 323 -17.06 20.37 12.45
C VAL A 323 -16.32 20.50 13.78
N VAL A 324 -15.71 19.44 14.25
CA VAL A 324 -14.88 19.39 15.45
C VAL A 324 -13.47 18.96 15.08
N SER A 325 -12.47 19.83 15.29
CA SER A 325 -11.07 19.47 15.12
C SER A 325 -10.49 18.89 16.42
N LEU A 326 -9.83 17.77 16.30
CA LEU A 326 -9.28 17.00 17.40
C LEU A 326 -7.75 16.91 17.27
N PRO A 327 -6.98 17.20 18.34
CA PRO A 327 -5.54 17.10 18.30
C PRO A 327 -5.09 15.66 18.08
N SER A 328 -3.86 15.48 17.61
CA SER A 328 -3.28 14.13 17.34
C SER A 328 -3.25 13.23 18.57
N ARG A 329 -3.02 13.79 19.78
CA ARG A 329 -2.94 13.02 21.03
C ARG A 329 -4.23 12.27 21.37
N ALA A 330 -4.11 11.24 22.18
CA ALA A 330 -5.27 10.56 22.75
C ALA A 330 -6.07 11.54 23.64
N ILE A 331 -7.40 11.55 23.48
CA ILE A 331 -8.23 12.51 24.21
C ILE A 331 -9.64 11.93 24.44
N GLU A 332 -10.20 12.25 25.59
CA GLU A 332 -11.57 11.96 25.97
C GLU A 332 -12.32 13.28 26.20
N PHE A 333 -13.52 13.42 25.64
CA PHE A 333 -14.32 14.64 25.72
C PHE A 333 -15.81 14.35 25.58
N THR A 334 -16.64 15.26 26.05
CA THR A 334 -18.10 15.11 25.97
C THR A 334 -18.67 16.20 25.05
N LEU A 335 -19.42 15.77 24.04
CA LEU A 335 -20.20 16.68 23.20
C LEU A 335 -21.69 16.61 23.58
N ALA A 336 -22.27 17.78 23.71
CA ALA A 336 -23.72 17.98 23.70
C ALA A 336 -24.12 18.34 22.26
N LEU A 337 -25.00 17.57 21.65
CA LEU A 337 -25.43 17.75 20.26
C LEU A 337 -26.82 18.40 20.23
N ASN A 338 -26.95 19.41 19.39
CA ASN A 338 -28.23 20.05 19.10
C ASN A 338 -29.00 19.16 18.09
N CYS A 339 -30.13 18.65 18.50
CA CYS A 339 -31.08 17.95 17.66
C CYS A 339 -32.40 17.81 18.42
N ASP A 340 -33.54 18.11 17.80
CA ASP A 340 -34.86 17.96 18.40
C ASP A 340 -35.25 16.53 18.64
N ASP A 341 -34.73 15.61 17.83
CA ASP A 341 -34.94 14.21 18.01
C ASP A 341 -33.89 13.59 18.97
N GLU A 342 -34.27 12.56 19.68
CA GLU A 342 -33.32 11.76 20.45
C GLU A 342 -32.35 11.07 19.49
N LEU A 343 -31.04 11.26 19.69
CA LEU A 343 -30.00 10.64 18.89
C LEU A 343 -29.52 9.32 19.47
N GLU A 344 -29.27 8.35 18.59
CA GLU A 344 -28.58 7.10 18.89
C GLU A 344 -27.32 7.02 18.02
N PHE A 345 -26.19 6.63 18.62
CA PHE A 345 -24.95 6.42 17.87
C PHE A 345 -25.09 5.21 16.95
N VAL A 346 -24.71 5.35 15.69
CA VAL A 346 -24.75 4.28 14.67
C VAL A 346 -23.36 3.74 14.39
N SER A 347 -22.47 4.60 13.93
CA SER A 347 -21.12 4.17 13.54
C SER A 347 -20.16 5.37 13.41
N SER A 348 -18.87 5.08 13.38
CA SER A 348 -17.80 6.01 13.02
C SER A 348 -17.07 5.47 11.79
N GLN A 349 -16.64 6.36 10.88
CA GLN A 349 -15.78 5.99 9.75
C GLN A 349 -14.37 5.58 10.18
N SER A 350 -13.94 5.95 11.41
CA SER A 350 -12.63 5.60 11.95
C SER A 350 -12.76 4.74 13.20
N SER A 351 -11.96 3.69 13.28
CA SER A 351 -11.80 2.87 14.49
C SER A 351 -11.11 3.60 15.64
N ASP A 352 -10.44 4.72 15.34
CA ASP A 352 -9.77 5.55 16.36
C ASP A 352 -10.74 6.36 17.21
N ILE A 353 -11.99 6.42 16.81
CA ILE A 353 -13.07 7.14 17.52
C ILE A 353 -14.06 6.13 18.08
N THR A 354 -14.25 6.18 19.39
CA THR A 354 -15.35 5.47 20.06
C THR A 354 -16.31 6.48 20.67
N VAL A 355 -17.61 6.17 20.59
CA VAL A 355 -18.68 7.06 21.03
C VAL A 355 -19.63 6.30 21.94
N GLU A 356 -19.96 6.89 23.09
CA GLU A 356 -20.85 6.31 24.09
C GLU A 356 -21.93 7.33 24.46
N LYS A 357 -23.21 6.97 24.39
CA LYS A 357 -24.31 7.84 24.80
C LYS A 357 -24.32 7.99 26.33
N LEU A 358 -24.33 9.22 26.78
CA LEU A 358 -24.45 9.52 28.22
C LEU A 358 -25.93 9.68 28.62
N PRO A 359 -26.28 9.33 29.87
CA PRO A 359 -27.60 9.60 30.41
C PRO A 359 -27.94 11.10 30.42
N SER A 360 -29.18 11.46 30.17
CA SER A 360 -29.68 12.82 30.36
C SER A 360 -29.49 13.25 31.81
N VAL A 361 -28.92 14.41 32.05
CA VAL A 361 -28.67 14.96 33.40
C VAL A 361 -29.96 15.37 34.04
N THR A 362 -30.92 15.84 33.26
CA THR A 362 -32.27 16.21 33.71
C THR A 362 -33.29 15.51 32.81
N PRO A 363 -34.24 14.74 33.35
CA PRO A 363 -35.27 14.14 32.53
C PRO A 363 -36.02 15.20 31.72
N GLY A 364 -35.98 15.08 30.38
CA GLY A 364 -36.69 15.97 29.47
C GLY A 364 -35.92 17.25 29.06
N ASP A 365 -34.60 17.33 29.30
CA ASP A 365 -33.76 18.46 28.86
C ASP A 365 -33.52 18.54 27.34
N GLY A 366 -33.88 17.46 26.60
CA GLY A 366 -33.77 17.40 25.14
C GLY A 366 -32.33 17.38 24.64
N VAL A 367 -31.32 17.31 25.53
CA VAL A 367 -29.92 17.42 25.15
C VAL A 367 -29.30 16.05 24.92
N ASN A 368 -28.85 15.78 23.70
CA ASN A 368 -28.14 14.59 23.33
C ASN A 368 -26.66 14.70 23.74
N ARG A 369 -26.21 13.94 24.75
CA ARG A 369 -24.82 13.95 25.23
C ARG A 369 -24.12 12.65 24.90
N PHE A 370 -22.89 12.77 24.35
CA PHE A 370 -22.06 11.64 23.99
C PHE A 370 -20.63 11.84 24.51
N LEU A 371 -20.08 10.76 25.05
CA LEU A 371 -18.66 10.67 25.40
C LEU A 371 -17.90 10.14 24.20
N PHE A 372 -16.92 10.91 23.75
CA PHE A 372 -16.02 10.56 22.67
C PHE A 372 -14.67 10.22 23.24
N ARG A 373 -14.06 9.14 22.74
CA ARG A 373 -12.66 8.79 23.01
C ARG A 373 -11.95 8.65 21.69
N LYS A 374 -10.87 9.38 21.53
CA LYS A 374 -9.99 9.31 20.37
C LYS A 374 -8.64 8.75 20.80
N THR A 375 -8.12 7.77 20.05
CA THR A 375 -6.79 7.22 20.23
C THR A 375 -5.72 8.20 19.69
N LEU A 376 -4.45 7.94 19.99
CA LEU A 376 -3.33 8.70 19.45
C LEU A 376 -3.23 8.50 17.93
N LEU A 377 -3.05 9.57 17.17
CA LEU A 377 -2.62 9.52 15.76
C LEU A 377 -1.10 9.66 15.72
N PRO A 378 -0.35 8.58 15.43
CA PRO A 378 1.11 8.63 15.49
C PRO A 378 1.72 9.47 14.35
N PRO A 379 3.01 9.86 14.46
CA PRO A 379 3.72 10.58 13.41
C PRO A 379 3.69 9.86 12.06
N GLY A 380 3.63 10.64 10.97
CA GLY A 380 3.65 10.12 9.60
C GLY A 380 2.27 9.84 9.00
N TYR A 381 1.20 10.02 9.76
CA TYR A 381 -0.17 9.99 9.25
C TYR A 381 -0.67 11.41 8.97
N GLN A 382 -1.33 11.59 7.84
CA GLN A 382 -1.94 12.85 7.44
C GLN A 382 -3.21 13.12 8.24
N ALA A 383 -3.62 14.39 8.30
CA ALA A 383 -4.92 14.77 8.85
C ALA A 383 -6.07 14.05 8.13
N GLU A 384 -7.06 13.61 8.88
CA GLU A 384 -8.20 12.85 8.36
C GLU A 384 -9.52 13.51 8.68
N ASN A 385 -10.43 13.49 7.69
CA ASN A 385 -11.83 13.86 7.90
C ASN A 385 -12.63 12.59 8.20
N VAL A 386 -13.29 12.54 9.34
CA VAL A 386 -14.07 11.40 9.81
C VAL A 386 -15.50 11.83 10.06
N LYS A 387 -16.47 11.08 9.57
CA LYS A 387 -17.89 11.26 9.92
C LYS A 387 -18.28 10.28 11.00
N VAL A 388 -19.04 10.78 11.99
CA VAL A 388 -19.69 10.01 13.04
C VAL A 388 -21.19 10.09 12.80
N TYR A 389 -21.82 8.95 12.57
CA TYR A 389 -23.21 8.86 12.16
C TYR A 389 -24.12 8.60 13.34
N PHE A 390 -25.29 9.24 13.31
CA PHE A 390 -26.33 9.08 14.31
C PHE A 390 -27.64 8.69 13.65
N HIS A 391 -28.49 8.04 14.41
CA HIS A 391 -29.89 7.79 14.06
C HIS A 391 -30.78 8.71 14.89
N ARG A 392 -31.65 9.45 14.22
CA ARG A 392 -32.71 10.22 14.88
C ARG A 392 -33.89 9.29 15.19
N LYS A 393 -34.18 9.10 16.48
CA LYS A 393 -35.21 8.20 16.96
C LYS A 393 -36.59 8.66 16.54
N GLY A 394 -37.20 8.37 15.61
CA GLY A 394 -38.45 8.83 15.04
C GLY A 394 -38.43 8.76 13.53
N LEU A 395 -37.25 8.58 12.96
CA LEU A 395 -37.11 8.25 11.55
C LEU A 395 -37.10 6.75 11.33
N ASN A 396 -37.55 6.32 10.15
CA ASN A 396 -37.58 4.88 9.82
C ASN A 396 -36.18 4.30 9.55
N GLU A 397 -35.25 5.13 9.06
CA GLU A 397 -33.92 4.74 8.62
C GLU A 397 -32.87 5.76 9.13
N SER A 398 -31.62 5.35 9.14
CA SER A 398 -30.50 6.23 9.40
C SER A 398 -30.03 6.85 8.08
N TYR A 399 -29.72 8.11 8.09
CA TYR A 399 -29.34 8.87 6.91
C TYR A 399 -27.89 9.36 6.99
N GLU A 400 -27.20 9.46 5.85
CA GLU A 400 -25.79 9.89 5.79
C GLU A 400 -25.58 11.35 6.24
N GLU A 401 -26.57 12.20 6.09
CA GLU A 401 -26.53 13.58 6.55
C GLU A 401 -26.65 13.72 8.08
N ASP A 402 -27.18 12.73 8.78
CA ASP A 402 -27.26 12.73 10.23
C ASP A 402 -25.89 12.37 10.83
N CYS A 403 -24.89 13.22 10.57
CA CYS A 403 -23.53 13.01 11.01
C CYS A 403 -22.88 14.26 11.60
N LEU A 404 -21.89 14.05 12.44
CA LEU A 404 -20.95 15.05 12.90
C LEU A 404 -19.61 14.84 12.19
N LYS A 405 -19.03 15.90 11.66
CA LYS A 405 -17.70 15.85 11.00
C LYS A 405 -16.60 16.06 12.04
N LEU A 406 -15.64 15.18 12.09
CA LEU A 406 -14.44 15.29 12.91
C LEU A 406 -13.23 15.47 12.00
N VAL A 407 -12.31 16.34 12.36
CA VAL A 407 -10.99 16.47 11.74
C VAL A 407 -9.98 15.96 12.73
N LEU A 408 -9.33 14.85 12.42
CA LEU A 408 -8.19 14.35 13.20
C LEU A 408 -6.95 15.08 12.69
N GLU A 409 -6.38 15.94 13.53
CA GLU A 409 -5.21 16.74 13.16
C GLU A 409 -3.96 15.87 13.07
N GLU A 410 -3.07 16.21 12.16
CA GLU A 410 -1.76 15.59 11.99
C GLU A 410 -0.94 15.72 13.27
N ASN A 411 -0.12 14.71 13.57
CA ASN A 411 0.78 14.78 14.71
C ASN A 411 1.87 15.83 14.44
N PRO A 412 2.04 16.82 15.32
CA PRO A 412 3.07 17.85 15.17
C PRO A 412 4.50 17.30 15.36
N ILE A 413 4.63 16.08 15.87
CA ILE A 413 5.90 15.36 15.91
C ILE A 413 6.14 14.72 14.54
N HIS A 414 7.29 14.98 13.95
CA HIS A 414 7.71 14.32 12.73
C HIS A 414 8.72 13.23 13.06
N SER A 415 8.61 12.08 12.42
CA SER A 415 9.57 10.98 12.57
C SER A 415 10.11 10.53 11.23
N GLU A 416 11.39 10.24 11.18
CA GLU A 416 12.10 9.67 10.04
C GLU A 416 12.65 8.30 10.42
N GLY A 417 12.57 7.32 9.52
CA GLY A 417 13.04 5.95 9.77
C GLY A 417 12.04 5.06 10.50
N PHE A 418 10.91 5.59 10.96
CA PHE A 418 9.88 4.85 11.67
C PHE A 418 8.54 4.92 10.95
N LYS A 419 7.81 3.81 11.04
CA LYS A 419 6.41 3.72 10.61
C LYS A 419 5.63 2.99 11.70
N PHE A 420 5.08 3.77 12.63
CA PHE A 420 4.29 3.23 13.73
C PHE A 420 2.92 2.79 13.23
N ASP A 421 2.43 1.65 13.72
CA ASP A 421 1.05 1.27 13.47
C ASP A 421 0.08 2.05 14.38
N ARG A 422 -1.19 2.12 13.98
CA ARG A 422 -2.19 2.95 14.67
C ARG A 422 -2.81 2.28 15.91
N GLN A 423 -2.62 0.98 16.10
CA GLN A 423 -3.30 0.25 17.16
C GLN A 423 -2.44 0.14 18.42
N ASN A 424 -1.17 -0.21 18.23
CA ASN A 424 -0.24 -0.46 19.34
C ASN A 424 0.98 0.47 19.30
N TYR A 425 1.04 1.41 18.34
CA TYR A 425 2.09 2.42 18.19
C TYR A 425 3.50 1.81 18.08
N THR A 426 3.60 0.66 17.43
CA THR A 426 4.82 -0.12 17.31
C THR A 426 5.41 0.02 15.90
N HIS A 427 6.74 0.19 15.84
CA HIS A 427 7.54 -0.03 14.66
C HIS A 427 8.45 -1.23 14.90
N ASP A 428 8.20 -2.34 14.21
CA ASP A 428 9.05 -3.53 14.22
C ASP A 428 9.96 -3.52 12.99
N PHE A 429 11.25 -3.40 13.20
CA PHE A 429 12.23 -3.52 12.11
C PHE A 429 12.27 -4.93 11.51
N GLY A 430 11.79 -5.96 12.23
CA GLY A 430 11.78 -7.35 11.79
C GLY A 430 13.16 -8.00 11.65
N ARG A 431 14.24 -7.25 11.88
CA ARG A 431 15.65 -7.64 11.69
C ARG A 431 16.54 -7.04 12.77
N TYR A 432 17.80 -7.41 12.76
CA TYR A 432 18.81 -6.72 13.55
C TYR A 432 19.08 -5.33 12.96
N ILE A 433 19.17 -4.34 13.82
CA ILE A 433 19.56 -2.96 13.45
C ILE A 433 20.33 -2.34 14.62
N ASP A 434 21.39 -1.63 14.29
CA ASP A 434 22.19 -0.79 15.20
C ASP A 434 22.51 0.55 14.51
N ASN A 435 23.32 1.38 15.15
CA ASN A 435 23.57 2.76 14.71
C ASN A 435 22.28 3.61 14.66
N GLU A 436 22.23 4.61 13.82
CA GLU A 436 21.06 5.48 13.68
C GLU A 436 19.88 4.70 13.09
N MET A 437 18.83 4.55 13.89
CA MET A 437 17.59 3.87 13.53
C MET A 437 16.58 4.83 12.91
N GLY A 438 16.65 6.11 13.32
CA GLY A 438 15.77 7.17 12.86
C GLY A 438 15.87 8.43 13.69
N ARG A 439 15.01 9.39 13.38
CA ARG A 439 14.98 10.71 14.02
C ARG A 439 13.58 11.12 14.42
N PHE A 440 13.49 11.99 15.43
CA PHE A 440 12.28 12.70 15.82
C PHE A 440 12.57 14.20 15.82
N ILE A 441 11.68 14.94 15.18
CA ILE A 441 11.63 16.41 15.19
C ILE A 441 10.39 16.80 15.98
N MET A 442 10.56 17.48 17.09
CA MET A 442 9.49 17.69 18.05
C MET A 442 9.17 19.19 18.25
N PRO A 443 7.95 19.51 18.66
CA PRO A 443 7.61 20.86 19.14
C PRO A 443 8.49 21.31 20.29
N GLU A 444 8.61 22.62 20.48
CA GLU A 444 9.33 23.19 21.61
C GLU A 444 8.70 22.77 22.95
N GLY A 445 9.53 22.51 23.94
CA GLY A 445 9.08 22.12 25.27
C GLY A 445 8.88 20.63 25.49
N LEU A 446 9.17 19.80 24.46
CA LEU A 446 9.13 18.34 24.54
C LEU A 446 10.54 17.75 24.47
N GLU A 447 10.72 16.60 25.09
CA GLU A 447 11.93 15.77 25.00
C GLU A 447 11.58 14.31 24.70
N LEU A 448 12.51 13.59 24.08
CA LEU A 448 12.40 12.17 23.83
C LEU A 448 13.34 11.39 24.77
N VAL A 449 12.83 10.34 25.38
CA VAL A 449 13.60 9.43 26.25
C VAL A 449 13.30 7.98 25.89
N ALA A 450 14.24 7.07 26.18
CA ALA A 450 14.04 5.64 26.01
C ALA A 450 13.86 4.96 27.37
N GLU A 451 12.87 4.06 27.44
CA GLU A 451 12.57 3.23 28.61
C GLU A 451 12.59 1.75 28.23
N PHE A 452 12.91 0.90 29.17
CA PHE A 452 13.09 -0.55 28.98
C PHE A 452 12.38 -1.34 30.07
N ASP A 453 11.47 -2.22 29.64
CA ASP A 453 10.79 -3.16 30.50
C ASP A 453 11.50 -4.52 30.44
N ASN A 454 12.25 -4.88 31.49
CA ASN A 454 12.99 -6.15 31.63
C ASN A 454 14.04 -6.42 30.52
N GLU A 455 14.49 -5.38 29.83
CA GLU A 455 15.56 -5.44 28.84
C GLU A 455 16.76 -4.61 29.28
N ASP A 456 17.96 -5.07 28.92
CA ASP A 456 19.14 -4.21 28.99
C ASP A 456 18.96 -3.04 28.03
N PRO A 457 19.37 -1.81 28.41
CA PRO A 457 19.29 -0.67 27.50
C PRO A 457 20.01 -0.96 26.17
N TRP A 458 19.33 -0.84 25.07
CA TRP A 458 19.89 -1.07 23.73
C TRP A 458 19.62 0.08 22.75
N VAL A 459 18.88 1.09 23.20
CA VAL A 459 18.61 2.34 22.46
C VAL A 459 19.15 3.50 23.26
N LYS A 460 19.82 4.43 22.58
CA LYS A 460 20.26 5.72 23.09
C LYS A 460 19.53 6.83 22.35
N ILE A 461 19.05 7.80 23.10
CA ILE A 461 18.50 9.05 22.55
C ILE A 461 19.54 10.13 22.64
N GLU A 462 19.76 10.84 21.55
CA GLU A 462 20.75 11.89 21.45
C GLU A 462 20.16 13.14 20.78
N LYS A 463 20.20 14.27 21.50
CA LYS A 463 19.75 15.54 20.94
C LYS A 463 20.80 16.08 19.97
N VAL A 464 20.38 16.44 18.75
CA VAL A 464 21.27 16.99 17.74
C VAL A 464 21.58 18.46 18.06
N ALA A 465 22.88 18.80 18.21
CA ALA A 465 23.29 20.11 18.70
C ALA A 465 22.93 21.27 17.75
N ASP A 466 23.01 21.03 16.46
CA ASP A 466 22.85 22.05 15.42
C ASP A 466 21.45 22.06 14.75
N GLU A 467 20.55 21.20 15.24
CA GLU A 467 19.17 21.08 14.71
C GLU A 467 18.16 21.37 15.82
N THR A 468 17.16 22.20 15.49
CA THR A 468 16.15 22.62 16.47
C THR A 468 15.28 21.42 16.86
N ASN A 469 15.26 21.08 18.14
CA ASN A 469 14.42 20.03 18.74
C ASN A 469 14.45 18.67 18.04
N THR A 470 15.57 18.35 17.41
CA THR A 470 15.81 17.08 16.73
C THR A 470 16.51 16.10 17.64
N TYR A 471 16.04 14.87 17.66
CA TYR A 471 16.57 13.75 18.44
C TYR A 471 16.86 12.58 17.51
N ARG A 472 18.07 12.03 17.61
CA ARG A 472 18.48 10.79 16.96
C ARG A 472 18.16 9.62 17.88
N VAL A 473 17.66 8.55 17.31
CA VAL A 473 17.45 7.27 17.96
C VAL A 473 18.52 6.32 17.48
N ILE A 474 19.43 5.91 18.38
CA ILE A 474 20.60 5.12 18.03
C ILE A 474 20.48 3.75 18.68
N GLY A 475 20.52 2.68 17.88
CA GLY A 475 20.56 1.32 18.34
C GLY A 475 21.97 0.95 18.84
N GLY A 476 22.05 0.24 19.98
CA GLY A 476 23.31 -0.23 20.53
C GLY A 476 23.62 -1.66 20.14
N TRP A 477 24.92 -1.96 20.11
CA TRP A 477 25.45 -3.31 19.95
C TRP A 477 26.27 -3.71 21.18
N LYS A 478 25.96 -4.89 21.76
CA LYS A 478 26.66 -5.45 22.89
C LYS A 478 27.45 -6.67 22.42
N PRO A 479 28.80 -6.61 22.38
CA PRO A 479 29.60 -7.73 21.95
C PRO A 479 29.40 -8.94 22.88
N ASN A 480 29.30 -10.12 22.26
CA ASN A 480 29.15 -11.39 22.98
C ASN A 480 27.97 -11.42 23.96
N ASP A 481 26.87 -10.71 23.65
CA ASP A 481 25.67 -10.72 24.51
C ASP A 481 25.10 -12.15 24.58
N PRO A 482 25.08 -12.77 25.77
CA PRO A 482 24.56 -14.13 25.94
C PRO A 482 23.05 -14.23 25.71
N LYS A 483 22.35 -13.10 25.60
CA LYS A 483 20.93 -13.03 25.25
C LYS A 483 20.69 -12.84 23.75
N ALA A 484 21.76 -12.71 22.95
CA ALA A 484 21.66 -12.53 21.48
C ALA A 484 21.36 -13.86 20.79
N ASP A 485 20.10 -14.25 20.81
CA ASP A 485 19.53 -15.51 20.29
C ASP A 485 18.50 -15.30 19.16
N GLY A 486 18.38 -14.07 18.66
CA GLY A 486 17.39 -13.71 17.65
C GLY A 486 16.01 -13.35 18.19
N ARG A 487 15.81 -13.36 19.51
CA ARG A 487 14.54 -12.97 20.12
C ARG A 487 14.17 -11.53 19.80
N LYS A 488 12.90 -11.24 19.87
CA LYS A 488 12.40 -9.87 19.79
C LYS A 488 12.85 -9.07 21.03
N GLN A 489 13.35 -7.89 20.78
CA GLN A 489 13.80 -6.93 21.79
C GLN A 489 13.05 -5.63 21.57
N ALA A 490 12.45 -5.07 22.62
CA ALA A 490 11.63 -3.87 22.56
C ALA A 490 12.24 -2.72 23.39
N ALA A 491 12.00 -1.49 22.95
CA ALA A 491 12.25 -0.29 23.73
C ALA A 491 11.07 0.67 23.56
N ARG A 492 10.70 1.35 24.65
CA ARG A 492 9.64 2.34 24.67
C ARG A 492 10.26 3.73 24.49
N LEU A 493 9.90 4.42 23.42
CA LEU A 493 10.25 5.82 23.14
C LEU A 493 9.16 6.71 23.70
N VAL A 494 9.49 7.46 24.76
CA VAL A 494 8.53 8.29 25.49
C VAL A 494 8.78 9.75 25.20
N VAL A 495 7.74 10.45 24.72
CA VAL A 495 7.73 11.90 24.60
C VAL A 495 7.24 12.50 25.92
N ARG A 496 8.03 13.38 26.52
CA ARG A 496 7.73 14.05 27.78
C ARG A 496 7.74 15.54 27.64
N ARG A 497 6.91 16.19 28.42
CA ARG A 497 6.97 17.64 28.60
C ARG A 497 8.13 18.00 29.53
N ILE A 498 9.03 18.87 29.07
CA ILE A 498 10.22 19.26 29.83
C ILE A 498 9.86 19.97 31.16
N SER A 499 8.74 20.73 31.19
CA SER A 499 8.36 21.55 32.34
C SER A 499 7.96 20.75 33.59
N ASP A 500 7.36 19.60 33.45
CA ASP A 500 6.82 18.77 34.55
C ASP A 500 7.14 17.30 34.41
N GLY A 501 7.83 16.86 33.33
CA GLY A 501 8.18 15.48 33.09
C GLY A 501 7.00 14.58 32.72
N GLN A 502 5.81 15.15 32.50
CA GLN A 502 4.64 14.36 32.16
C GLN A 502 4.76 13.74 30.76
N GLU A 503 4.50 12.45 30.68
CA GLU A 503 4.39 11.74 29.42
C GLU A 503 3.20 12.27 28.61
N THR A 504 3.43 12.58 27.33
CA THR A 504 2.43 13.01 26.38
C THR A 504 2.09 11.94 25.37
N GLU A 505 3.09 11.22 24.89
CA GLU A 505 2.97 10.17 23.90
C GLU A 505 4.04 9.10 24.12
N ALA A 506 3.77 7.87 23.69
CA ALA A 506 4.75 6.79 23.71
C ALA A 506 4.64 5.90 22.49
N TYR A 507 5.79 5.42 22.04
CA TYR A 507 5.94 4.55 20.89
C TYR A 507 6.82 3.37 21.24
N ILE A 508 6.64 2.25 20.55
CA ILE A 508 7.45 1.06 20.76
C ILE A 508 8.30 0.83 19.51
N VAL A 509 9.59 0.62 19.71
CA VAL A 509 10.49 0.16 18.66
C VAL A 509 10.96 -1.24 18.98
N GLU A 510 10.96 -2.11 17.97
CA GLU A 510 11.32 -3.51 18.12
C GLU A 510 12.36 -3.92 17.10
N ARG A 511 13.30 -4.78 17.51
CA ARG A 511 14.28 -5.41 16.62
C ARG A 511 14.47 -6.88 16.97
N ARG A 512 15.24 -7.60 16.17
CA ARG A 512 15.77 -8.92 16.51
C ARG A 512 17.13 -8.77 17.19
N ASN A 513 17.28 -9.36 18.39
CA ASN A 513 18.54 -9.33 19.13
C ASN A 513 19.48 -10.42 18.63
N TYR A 514 20.09 -10.20 17.45
CA TYR A 514 21.12 -11.06 16.92
C TYR A 514 22.52 -10.55 17.29
N GLY A 515 23.46 -11.47 17.47
CA GLY A 515 24.86 -11.15 17.70
C GLY A 515 25.73 -12.35 17.41
N LEU A 516 26.73 -12.18 16.54
CA LEU A 516 27.76 -13.19 16.33
C LEU A 516 28.86 -13.04 17.40
N PRO A 517 29.41 -14.13 17.93
CA PRO A 517 30.52 -14.06 18.86
C PRO A 517 31.75 -13.43 18.21
N VAL A 518 32.33 -12.47 18.91
CA VAL A 518 33.45 -11.69 18.39
C VAL A 518 34.63 -11.64 19.37
N THR A 519 35.81 -11.36 18.84
CA THR A 519 37.02 -11.02 19.60
C THR A 519 37.61 -9.73 19.07
N TYR A 520 38.10 -8.88 19.95
CA TYR A 520 38.74 -7.63 19.55
C TYR A 520 40.24 -7.89 19.27
N LEU A 521 40.69 -7.44 18.11
CA LEU A 521 42.11 -7.54 17.75
C LEU A 521 42.52 -6.34 16.88
N ASN A 522 43.49 -5.58 17.37
CA ASN A 522 44.16 -4.50 16.63
C ASN A 522 43.17 -3.49 15.96
N GLY A 523 42.21 -3.01 16.73
CA GLY A 523 41.26 -2.00 16.29
C GLY A 523 39.97 -2.54 15.63
N THR A 524 39.87 -3.85 15.48
CA THR A 524 38.73 -4.48 14.78
C THR A 524 38.07 -5.56 15.63
N TRP A 525 36.75 -5.61 15.63
CA TRP A 525 35.95 -6.69 16.18
C TRP A 525 35.77 -7.78 15.12
N TRP A 526 36.46 -8.91 15.29
CA TRP A 526 36.40 -10.07 14.39
C TRP A 526 35.42 -11.11 14.88
N CYS A 527 34.60 -11.66 13.99
CA CYS A 527 33.82 -12.85 14.32
C CYS A 527 34.75 -14.01 14.69
N ARG A 528 34.41 -14.72 15.76
CA ARG A 528 35.21 -15.85 16.28
C ARG A 528 35.16 -17.08 15.36
N TYR A 529 34.05 -17.25 14.62
CA TYR A 529 33.81 -18.39 13.75
C TYR A 529 33.71 -17.96 12.28
N ASN A 530 33.99 -18.92 11.39
CA ASN A 530 33.68 -18.76 9.98
C ASN A 530 32.17 -18.77 9.77
N ALA A 531 31.69 -18.14 8.70
CA ALA A 531 30.32 -18.26 8.26
C ALA A 531 30.00 -19.72 7.89
N ILE A 532 28.77 -20.15 8.15
CA ILE A 532 28.22 -21.45 7.81
C ILE A 532 26.84 -21.27 7.16
N GLY A 533 26.34 -22.24 6.41
CA GLY A 533 25.04 -22.18 5.76
C GLY A 533 24.89 -20.99 4.78
N ASP A 534 23.74 -20.29 4.85
CA ASP A 534 23.59 -18.98 4.20
C ASP A 534 24.31 -17.91 5.03
N SER A 535 25.38 -17.38 4.48
CA SER A 535 26.25 -16.41 5.18
C SER A 535 25.53 -15.11 5.58
N ARG A 536 24.36 -14.81 5.01
CA ARG A 536 23.54 -13.62 5.27
C ARG A 536 22.52 -13.85 6.39
N ASN A 537 22.21 -15.12 6.69
CA ASN A 537 21.19 -15.46 7.65
C ASN A 537 21.78 -15.71 9.03
N PHE A 538 21.35 -14.97 10.04
CA PHE A 538 21.76 -15.16 11.43
C PHE A 538 21.42 -16.55 11.96
N ASP A 539 20.29 -17.12 11.56
CA ASP A 539 19.82 -18.41 12.08
C ASP A 539 20.72 -19.59 11.63
N ASP A 540 21.47 -19.39 10.54
CA ASP A 540 22.47 -20.35 10.10
C ASP A 540 23.81 -20.19 10.83
N GLN A 541 24.06 -19.06 11.47
CA GLN A 541 25.34 -18.74 12.10
C GLN A 541 25.39 -19.19 13.56
N ILE A 542 26.60 -19.22 14.11
CA ILE A 542 26.79 -19.34 15.55
C ILE A 542 26.50 -17.99 16.19
N LEU A 543 25.51 -17.94 17.06
CA LEU A 543 25.14 -16.74 17.80
C LEU A 543 25.90 -16.67 19.14
N SER A 544 26.02 -15.47 19.72
CA SER A 544 26.68 -15.27 20.99
C SER A 544 26.04 -16.06 22.15
N SER A 545 24.72 -16.31 22.08
CA SER A 545 23.97 -17.11 23.05
C SER A 545 24.30 -18.60 22.99
N ASN A 546 24.78 -19.10 21.88
CA ASN A 546 25.09 -20.52 21.67
C ASN A 546 26.54 -20.78 21.24
N ASP A 547 27.44 -19.82 21.56
CA ASP A 547 28.89 -19.95 21.29
C ASP A 547 29.49 -21.17 21.98
N PRO A 548 29.89 -22.24 21.23
CA PRO A 548 30.28 -23.49 21.82
C PRO A 548 31.59 -23.42 22.63
N ALA A 549 32.53 -22.58 22.23
CA ALA A 549 33.77 -22.41 22.99
C ALA A 549 33.52 -21.66 24.31
N SER A 550 32.71 -20.59 24.28
CA SER A 550 32.31 -19.85 25.49
C SER A 550 31.53 -20.74 26.46
N LEU A 551 30.60 -21.56 25.97
CA LEU A 551 29.84 -22.51 26.77
C LEU A 551 30.72 -23.58 27.41
N ALA A 552 31.83 -23.93 26.76
CA ALA A 552 32.85 -24.84 27.29
C ALA A 552 33.87 -24.16 28.23
N GLY A 553 33.81 -22.83 28.39
CA GLY A 553 34.76 -22.03 29.13
C GLY A 553 36.16 -22.00 28.47
N GLN A 554 36.22 -22.07 27.15
CA GLN A 554 37.43 -22.18 26.34
C GLN A 554 37.50 -21.05 25.32
N THR A 555 38.71 -20.74 24.86
CA THR A 555 38.90 -20.01 23.61
C THR A 555 38.58 -20.88 22.42
N VAL A 556 38.34 -20.29 21.25
CA VAL A 556 38.13 -21.06 20.03
C VAL A 556 39.35 -21.93 19.70
N GLN A 557 40.56 -21.44 19.97
CA GLN A 557 41.79 -22.19 19.79
C GLN A 557 41.79 -23.48 20.61
N GLU A 558 41.44 -23.38 21.90
CA GLU A 558 41.38 -24.53 22.84
C GLU A 558 40.23 -25.48 22.46
N TYR A 559 39.07 -24.91 22.12
CA TYR A 559 37.90 -25.68 21.75
C TYR A 559 38.14 -26.56 20.52
N LEU A 560 38.73 -26.01 19.48
CA LEU A 560 39.07 -26.76 18.25
C LEU A 560 40.02 -27.94 18.53
N LYS A 561 40.83 -27.90 19.58
CA LYS A 561 41.67 -29.03 19.97
C LYS A 561 40.89 -30.17 20.65
N THR A 562 39.86 -29.82 21.43
CA THR A 562 39.21 -30.72 22.36
C THR A 562 37.80 -31.16 21.98
N CYS A 563 37.09 -30.40 21.13
CA CYS A 563 35.73 -30.71 20.71
C CYS A 563 35.65 -32.08 19.99
N SER A 564 34.45 -32.62 19.85
CA SER A 564 34.23 -33.86 19.11
C SER A 564 34.62 -33.71 17.60
N SER A 565 34.82 -34.84 16.93
CA SER A 565 35.06 -34.83 15.47
C SER A 565 33.90 -34.23 14.71
N GLU A 566 32.67 -34.54 15.11
CA GLU A 566 31.45 -34.04 14.50
C GLU A 566 31.35 -32.52 14.64
N GLU A 567 31.60 -32.01 15.87
CA GLU A 567 31.56 -30.57 16.14
C GLU A 567 32.69 -29.80 15.41
N TYR A 568 33.88 -30.40 15.32
CA TYR A 568 34.95 -29.83 14.52
C TYR A 568 34.53 -29.70 13.04
N VAL A 569 33.94 -30.79 12.46
CA VAL A 569 33.46 -30.78 11.08
C VAL A 569 32.36 -29.72 10.90
N ARG A 570 31.42 -29.61 11.83
CA ARG A 570 30.37 -28.58 11.78
C ARG A 570 30.95 -27.16 11.66
N LEU A 571 31.99 -26.85 12.40
CA LEU A 571 32.65 -25.55 12.36
C LEU A 571 33.55 -25.34 11.14
N TRP A 572 34.16 -26.42 10.68
CA TRP A 572 35.18 -26.42 9.63
C TRP A 572 34.60 -26.49 8.21
N ASN A 573 33.45 -27.15 8.06
CA ASN A 573 32.94 -27.61 6.76
C ASN A 573 32.06 -26.56 6.08
N ALA A 574 32.64 -25.42 5.70
CA ALA A 574 31.96 -24.41 4.90
C ALA A 574 32.95 -23.68 3.98
N ALA A 575 32.69 -23.68 2.69
CA ALA A 575 33.40 -22.88 1.73
C ALA A 575 32.43 -22.15 0.81
N TYR A 576 32.83 -21.04 0.26
CA TYR A 576 31.97 -20.19 -0.58
C TYR A 576 32.61 -19.92 -1.92
N GLU A 577 31.77 -19.84 -2.95
CA GLU A 577 32.13 -19.38 -4.28
C GLU A 577 31.13 -18.38 -4.82
N GLY A 578 31.55 -17.49 -5.69
CA GLY A 578 30.68 -16.46 -6.23
C GLY A 578 30.17 -15.50 -5.15
N ASN A 579 28.97 -14.95 -5.35
CA ASN A 579 28.35 -13.97 -4.49
C ASN A 579 26.93 -14.36 -4.04
N ASN A 580 26.62 -15.66 -4.04
CA ASN A 580 25.28 -16.15 -3.67
C ASN A 580 25.06 -16.32 -2.16
N GLY A 581 26.13 -16.32 -1.36
CA GLY A 581 26.08 -16.46 0.08
C GLY A 581 25.84 -17.87 0.62
N MET A 582 25.64 -18.88 -0.22
CA MET A 582 25.41 -20.26 0.21
C MET A 582 26.72 -21.05 0.34
N ALA A 583 26.89 -21.71 1.49
CA ALA A 583 28.07 -22.56 1.73
C ALA A 583 28.01 -23.82 0.87
N LEU A 584 29.16 -24.14 0.28
CA LEU A 584 29.46 -25.47 -0.24
C LEU A 584 30.07 -26.30 0.89
N GLN A 585 29.58 -27.53 1.05
CA GLN A 585 30.08 -28.45 2.08
C GLN A 585 31.02 -29.48 1.50
N ALA A 586 32.09 -29.76 2.22
CA ALA A 586 32.99 -30.84 1.86
C ALA A 586 32.35 -32.20 2.11
N VAL A 587 32.52 -33.08 1.17
CA VAL A 587 32.12 -34.50 1.20
C VAL A 587 33.30 -35.38 0.77
N TYR A 588 33.34 -36.60 1.25
CA TYR A 588 34.37 -37.56 0.85
C TYR A 588 33.84 -38.42 -0.30
N ARG A 589 34.39 -38.26 -1.51
CA ARG A 589 34.01 -39.01 -2.72
C ARG A 589 35.27 -39.46 -3.47
N ASP A 590 35.27 -40.69 -3.99
CA ASP A 590 36.36 -41.25 -4.84
C ASP A 590 37.75 -41.10 -4.25
N GLY A 591 37.88 -41.29 -2.94
CA GLY A 591 39.17 -41.26 -2.25
C GLY A 591 39.70 -39.86 -1.97
N LYS A 592 38.89 -38.82 -2.14
CA LYS A 592 39.27 -37.41 -1.91
C LYS A 592 38.14 -36.58 -1.31
N VAL A 593 38.49 -35.48 -0.69
CA VAL A 593 37.55 -34.48 -0.22
C VAL A 593 37.22 -33.53 -1.37
N THR A 594 35.94 -33.35 -1.66
CA THR A 594 35.44 -32.44 -2.67
C THR A 594 34.33 -31.56 -2.09
N LEU A 595 34.09 -30.40 -2.66
CA LEU A 595 32.97 -29.53 -2.26
C LEU A 595 31.74 -29.91 -3.10
N ASP A 596 30.65 -30.24 -2.41
CA ASP A 596 29.40 -30.62 -3.07
C ASP A 596 28.78 -29.37 -3.73
N GLY A 597 28.39 -29.51 -5.01
CA GLY A 597 27.87 -28.39 -5.80
C GLY A 597 28.95 -27.48 -6.42
N TRP A 598 30.26 -27.67 -6.14
CA TRP A 598 31.30 -26.91 -6.79
C TRP A 598 31.32 -27.09 -8.32
N ARG A 599 31.49 -25.99 -9.05
CA ARG A 599 31.49 -25.98 -10.52
C ARG A 599 32.80 -25.51 -11.08
N SER A 600 33.43 -26.37 -11.88
CA SER A 600 34.65 -26.05 -12.60
C SER A 600 34.42 -24.89 -13.59
N GLY A 601 35.28 -23.90 -13.56
CA GLY A 601 35.24 -22.76 -14.48
C GLY A 601 34.29 -21.65 -14.08
N GLU A 602 33.53 -21.76 -13.00
CA GLU A 602 32.76 -20.68 -12.44
C GLU A 602 33.68 -19.55 -11.93
N SER A 603 33.31 -18.32 -12.24
CA SER A 603 34.06 -17.15 -11.78
C SER A 603 33.69 -16.85 -10.33
N ASN A 604 34.68 -16.93 -9.45
CA ASN A 604 34.48 -16.55 -8.05
C ASN A 604 34.76 -15.07 -7.84
N HIS A 605 33.69 -14.29 -7.76
CA HIS A 605 33.75 -12.83 -7.57
C HIS A 605 33.48 -12.39 -6.12
N ILE A 606 33.54 -13.30 -5.16
CA ILE A 606 33.21 -12.99 -3.76
C ILE A 606 33.96 -11.79 -3.21
N ASN A 607 35.20 -11.59 -3.60
CA ASN A 607 36.03 -10.45 -3.19
C ASN A 607 35.61 -9.11 -3.84
N LYS A 608 34.72 -9.12 -4.83
CA LYS A 608 34.14 -7.93 -5.45
C LYS A 608 32.74 -7.61 -4.94
N ALA A 609 32.16 -8.50 -4.17
CA ALA A 609 30.87 -8.23 -3.55
C ALA A 609 31.00 -7.12 -2.50
N GLU A 610 30.02 -6.23 -2.45
CA GLU A 610 29.98 -5.20 -1.41
C GLU A 610 30.11 -5.85 -0.02
N PRO A 611 30.89 -5.27 0.92
CA PRO A 611 31.23 -5.92 2.19
C PRO A 611 30.02 -6.44 2.97
N THR A 612 28.89 -5.73 2.91
CA THR A 612 27.66 -6.07 3.63
C THR A 612 26.70 -6.98 2.86
N SER A 613 27.00 -7.28 1.58
CA SER A 613 26.05 -8.04 0.72
C SER A 613 26.03 -9.54 0.99
N LEU A 614 27.07 -10.07 1.62
CA LEU A 614 27.23 -11.49 1.95
C LEU A 614 27.24 -11.77 3.46
N SER A 615 26.95 -10.78 4.27
CA SER A 615 26.95 -10.87 5.73
C SER A 615 25.58 -10.60 6.34
N PRO A 616 25.30 -11.05 7.54
CA PRO A 616 24.14 -10.61 8.29
C PRO A 616 24.22 -9.11 8.62
N ASP A 617 23.08 -8.52 8.96
CA ASP A 617 22.98 -7.10 9.37
C ASP A 617 24.00 -6.75 10.48
N GLY A 618 24.66 -5.62 10.33
CA GLY A 618 25.65 -5.14 11.31
C GLY A 618 27.02 -5.83 11.22
N TYR A 619 27.25 -6.70 10.27
CA TYR A 619 28.53 -7.34 9.98
C TYR A 619 28.91 -7.13 8.54
N GLU A 620 30.20 -7.29 8.24
CA GLU A 620 30.72 -7.10 6.90
C GLU A 620 31.91 -8.01 6.61
N MET A 621 32.15 -8.28 5.35
CA MET A 621 33.33 -8.96 4.90
C MET A 621 34.55 -8.06 5.15
N PRO A 622 35.64 -8.57 5.77
CA PRO A 622 36.83 -7.79 5.98
C PRO A 622 37.43 -7.29 4.68
N THR A 623 38.07 -6.13 4.72
CA THR A 623 38.89 -5.65 3.65
C THR A 623 40.25 -6.35 3.66
N PHE A 624 40.98 -6.21 2.57
CA PHE A 624 42.35 -6.69 2.50
C PHE A 624 43.26 -5.98 3.53
N ASP A 625 43.01 -4.71 3.81
CA ASP A 625 43.79 -3.94 4.79
C ASP A 625 43.45 -4.38 6.26
N ASP A 626 42.23 -4.81 6.55
CA ASP A 626 41.92 -5.41 7.85
C ASP A 626 42.83 -6.63 8.13
N TYR A 627 43.02 -7.49 7.15
CA TYR A 627 43.93 -8.64 7.30
C TYR A 627 45.39 -8.22 7.42
N LYS A 628 45.84 -7.16 6.75
CA LYS A 628 47.19 -6.61 6.92
C LYS A 628 47.44 -6.10 8.34
N ASN A 629 46.40 -5.60 9.00
CA ASN A 629 46.49 -5.14 10.38
C ASN A 629 46.64 -6.30 11.39
N ILE A 630 46.31 -7.52 10.96
CA ILE A 630 46.61 -8.73 11.76
C ILE A 630 48.04 -9.18 11.51
N LEU A 631 48.40 -9.39 10.24
CA LEU A 631 49.67 -9.91 9.82
C LEU A 631 50.03 -9.38 8.42
N SER A 632 51.20 -8.80 8.27
CA SER A 632 51.73 -8.41 6.97
C SER A 632 52.62 -9.51 6.32
N ASN A 633 52.93 -9.36 5.04
CA ASN A 633 53.64 -10.30 4.16
C ASN A 633 54.89 -10.95 4.75
N PHE A 634 54.85 -12.21 5.15
CA PHE A 634 56.02 -12.99 5.49
C PHE A 634 55.75 -14.49 5.56
N THR A 635 56.82 -15.27 5.54
CA THR A 635 56.79 -16.72 5.66
C THR A 635 57.08 -17.14 7.09
N ILE A 636 56.16 -17.87 7.72
CA ILE A 636 56.35 -18.44 9.03
C ILE A 636 56.57 -19.96 8.88
N PRO A 637 57.64 -20.53 9.43
CA PRO A 637 57.81 -21.98 9.45
C PRO A 637 56.65 -22.71 10.12
N THR A 638 56.25 -23.87 9.66
CA THR A 638 55.12 -24.70 10.13
C THR A 638 55.22 -25.15 11.58
N ASN A 639 56.36 -25.15 12.13
CA ASN A 639 56.64 -25.60 13.52
C ASN A 639 56.98 -24.46 14.43
N TRP A 640 56.78 -23.23 14.01
CA TRP A 640 57.20 -22.09 14.78
C TRP A 640 55.99 -21.49 15.58
N ALA A 641 56.23 -21.23 16.84
CA ALA A 641 55.38 -20.42 17.68
C ALA A 641 56.19 -19.26 18.24
N GLY A 642 55.74 -18.06 18.10
CA GLY A 642 56.49 -16.91 18.59
C GLY A 642 55.87 -15.55 18.27
N PHE A 643 56.56 -14.52 18.69
CA PHE A 643 56.13 -13.15 18.57
C PHE A 643 56.49 -12.59 17.22
N TYR A 644 55.53 -11.99 16.58
CA TYR A 644 55.71 -11.35 15.29
C TYR A 644 55.47 -9.85 15.38
N PRO A 645 56.46 -9.01 15.04
CA PRO A 645 56.24 -7.59 14.90
C PRO A 645 55.45 -7.35 13.63
N GLN A 646 54.34 -6.62 13.71
CA GLN A 646 53.70 -6.16 12.52
C GLN A 646 54.62 -5.23 11.74
N ASN A 647 54.97 -5.66 10.56
CA ASN A 647 55.77 -4.84 9.62
C ASN A 647 54.89 -3.89 8.83
N ASP A 648 53.79 -3.42 9.38
CA ASP A 648 53.07 -2.38 8.72
C ASP A 648 53.80 -1.06 8.90
N VAL A 649 54.12 -0.44 7.78
CA VAL A 649 54.77 0.86 7.70
C VAL A 649 53.96 1.96 8.38
N THR A 650 52.63 1.74 8.51
CA THR A 650 51.68 2.70 9.06
C THR A 650 51.36 2.49 10.54
N ASN A 651 51.51 1.27 11.09
CA ASN A 651 51.07 0.97 12.43
C ASN A 651 52.03 0.08 13.22
N LYS A 652 53.23 0.61 13.53
CA LYS A 652 54.28 -0.10 14.32
C LYS A 652 53.93 -0.42 15.75
N GLN A 653 52.75 -0.10 16.24
CA GLN A 653 52.37 -0.23 17.63
C GLN A 653 51.81 -1.63 18.02
N TYR A 654 51.45 -2.44 17.04
CA TYR A 654 50.86 -3.75 17.33
C TYR A 654 51.92 -4.84 17.24
N ARG A 655 52.02 -5.65 18.27
CA ARG A 655 52.75 -6.92 18.24
C ARG A 655 51.82 -8.06 18.40
N SER A 656 51.96 -9.07 17.57
CA SER A 656 51.10 -10.25 17.61
C SER A 656 51.94 -11.50 17.87
N GLU A 657 51.40 -12.40 18.70
CA GLU A 657 51.86 -13.78 18.80
C GLU A 657 51.08 -14.65 17.86
N ILE A 658 51.77 -15.53 17.15
CA ILE A 658 51.19 -16.47 16.20
C ILE A 658 51.43 -17.88 16.71
N ILE A 659 50.38 -18.68 16.74
CA ILE A 659 50.42 -20.08 17.15
C ILE A 659 49.82 -20.91 16.02
N LEU A 660 50.62 -21.84 15.52
CA LEU A 660 50.21 -22.82 14.54
C LEU A 660 49.90 -24.15 15.20
N GLU A 661 48.77 -24.73 14.93
CA GLU A 661 48.33 -25.96 15.53
C GLU A 661 47.86 -26.98 14.49
N LYS A 662 48.00 -28.23 14.84
CA LYS A 662 47.53 -29.36 14.06
C LYS A 662 46.60 -30.22 14.84
N ARG A 663 45.57 -30.71 14.23
CA ARG A 663 44.66 -31.70 14.78
C ARG A 663 44.54 -32.87 13.86
N SER A 664 44.62 -34.08 14.41
CA SER A 664 44.43 -35.34 13.69
C SER A 664 43.22 -36.11 14.24
N GLY A 665 42.76 -37.12 13.55
CA GLY A 665 41.67 -37.99 13.96
C GLY A 665 40.28 -37.39 13.76
N VAL A 666 40.15 -36.31 13.00
CA VAL A 666 38.86 -35.78 12.56
C VAL A 666 38.35 -36.58 11.37
N GLN A 667 37.11 -37.04 11.44
CA GLN A 667 36.50 -37.86 10.39
C GLN A 667 35.40 -37.07 9.65
N LEU A 668 35.36 -37.25 8.34
CA LEU A 668 34.28 -36.82 7.44
C LEU A 668 33.78 -38.06 6.68
N ASP A 669 32.47 -38.30 6.74
CA ASP A 669 31.85 -39.48 6.12
C ASP A 669 32.54 -40.83 6.49
N GLY A 670 33.01 -40.94 7.76
CA GLY A 670 33.72 -42.08 8.27
C GLY A 670 35.18 -42.21 7.83
N GLN A 671 35.73 -41.23 7.14
CA GLN A 671 37.10 -41.18 6.67
C GLN A 671 37.94 -40.18 7.45
N ASP A 672 39.14 -40.56 7.87
CA ASP A 672 40.09 -39.69 8.57
C ASP A 672 40.57 -38.59 7.61
N LEU A 673 40.42 -37.37 8.02
CA LEU A 673 40.87 -36.18 7.27
C LEU A 673 42.39 -35.95 7.41
N GLY A 674 43.09 -36.73 8.24
CA GLY A 674 44.51 -36.53 8.50
C GLY A 674 44.79 -35.28 9.33
N GLU A 675 45.93 -34.63 9.10
CA GLU A 675 46.29 -33.41 9.81
C GLU A 675 45.50 -32.18 9.27
N LEU A 676 44.73 -31.53 10.15
CA LEU A 676 44.06 -30.27 9.92
C LEU A 676 44.80 -29.15 10.64
N TRP A 677 44.84 -28.01 9.99
CA TRP A 677 45.58 -26.85 10.48
C TRP A 677 44.65 -25.80 11.02
N SER A 678 45.05 -25.18 12.12
CA SER A 678 44.52 -23.89 12.59
C SER A 678 45.66 -22.96 12.93
N PHE A 679 45.35 -21.68 12.91
CA PHE A 679 46.33 -20.66 13.13
C PHE A 679 45.68 -19.54 13.93
N SER A 680 46.30 -19.23 15.09
CA SER A 680 45.78 -18.26 16.06
C SER A 680 46.68 -17.05 16.14
N VAL A 681 46.10 -15.89 16.23
CA VAL A 681 46.79 -14.60 16.42
C VAL A 681 46.26 -13.93 17.64
N ARG A 682 47.13 -13.51 18.53
CA ARG A 682 46.76 -12.66 19.68
C ARG A 682 47.66 -11.44 19.76
N SER A 683 47.12 -10.33 20.24
CA SER A 683 47.90 -9.15 20.54
C SER A 683 48.67 -9.34 21.86
N ILE A 684 49.97 -9.04 21.85
CA ILE A 684 50.79 -9.02 23.08
C ILE A 684 51.04 -7.61 23.59
N ALA A 685 50.54 -6.60 22.88
CA ALA A 685 50.61 -5.20 23.27
C ALA A 685 49.36 -4.69 24.00
N GLY A 686 48.44 -5.59 24.36
CA GLY A 686 47.19 -5.24 25.06
C GLY A 686 46.10 -4.68 24.16
N HIS A 687 46.21 -4.90 22.86
CA HIS A 687 45.21 -4.44 21.86
C HIS A 687 44.33 -5.60 21.36
N GLY A 688 43.96 -6.52 22.24
CA GLY A 688 43.10 -7.65 21.91
C GLY A 688 42.68 -8.42 23.15
N ASP A 689 41.57 -9.17 23.00
CA ASP A 689 41.01 -10.01 24.05
C ASP A 689 41.60 -11.42 23.98
N GLU A 690 40.85 -12.37 23.40
CA GLU A 690 41.32 -13.72 23.15
C GLU A 690 41.93 -13.91 21.77
N PRO A 691 42.67 -15.00 21.51
CA PRO A 691 43.24 -15.26 20.21
C PRO A 691 42.19 -15.36 19.10
N LEU A 692 42.40 -14.67 17.98
CA LEU A 692 41.64 -14.82 16.77
C LEU A 692 42.14 -16.07 16.00
N THR A 693 41.33 -17.11 15.93
CA THR A 693 41.71 -18.39 15.35
C THR A 693 41.15 -18.58 13.97
N PHE A 694 42.01 -18.79 12.98
CA PHE A 694 41.66 -19.11 11.61
C PHE A 694 41.79 -20.60 11.37
N TYR A 695 40.78 -21.16 10.72
CA TYR A 695 40.65 -22.56 10.34
C TYR A 695 39.71 -22.66 9.13
N GLY A 696 39.59 -23.79 8.51
CA GLY A 696 38.61 -24.00 7.44
C GLY A 696 38.94 -25.19 6.53
N VAL A 697 38.04 -25.45 5.63
CA VAL A 697 38.10 -26.64 4.77
C VAL A 697 39.25 -26.62 3.75
N GLY A 698 39.85 -25.49 3.52
CA GLY A 698 40.81 -25.27 2.45
C GLY A 698 40.16 -24.64 1.21
N CYS A 699 40.75 -24.81 0.05
CA CYS A 699 40.16 -24.30 -1.19
C CYS A 699 40.13 -25.32 -2.31
N GLN A 700 39.13 -25.25 -3.18
CA GLN A 700 39.00 -26.04 -4.40
C GLN A 700 39.04 -25.13 -5.63
N TRP A 701 39.85 -25.49 -6.64
CA TRP A 701 39.99 -24.78 -7.93
C TRP A 701 40.03 -25.72 -9.12
N SER A 702 40.08 -27.04 -8.88
CA SER A 702 40.10 -28.08 -9.91
C SER A 702 39.29 -29.30 -9.48
N ASN A 703 39.14 -30.26 -10.40
CA ASN A 703 38.48 -31.53 -10.11
C ASN A 703 39.35 -32.50 -9.23
N ASP A 704 40.56 -32.08 -8.85
CA ASP A 704 41.42 -32.85 -7.97
C ASP A 704 40.96 -32.86 -6.51
N GLY A 705 39.93 -32.07 -6.22
CA GLY A 705 39.33 -31.92 -4.89
C GLY A 705 39.85 -30.70 -4.12
N VAL A 706 39.54 -30.72 -2.84
CA VAL A 706 39.92 -29.63 -1.92
C VAL A 706 41.41 -29.74 -1.54
N ASN A 707 42.14 -28.68 -1.75
CA ASN A 707 43.47 -28.52 -1.18
C ASN A 707 43.40 -28.04 0.26
N ARG A 708 43.49 -28.95 1.21
CA ARG A 708 43.39 -28.69 2.65
C ARG A 708 44.62 -27.96 3.23
N ASN A 709 45.70 -27.87 2.48
CA ASN A 709 46.91 -27.16 2.87
C ASN A 709 46.82 -25.62 2.59
N TRP A 710 45.76 -25.22 1.90
CA TRP A 710 45.55 -23.80 1.53
C TRP A 710 44.27 -23.27 2.19
N LEU A 711 44.43 -22.50 3.26
CA LEU A 711 43.34 -21.75 3.83
C LEU A 711 43.24 -20.39 3.12
N LEU A 712 42.20 -20.24 2.32
CA LEU A 712 41.95 -19.02 1.57
C LEU A 712 40.75 -18.31 2.15
N LEU A 713 40.97 -17.09 2.67
CA LEU A 713 39.93 -16.27 3.31
C LEU A 713 39.44 -15.23 2.35
N ALA A 714 38.13 -15.02 2.33
CA ALA A 714 37.50 -13.97 1.56
C ALA A 714 37.81 -12.61 2.14
N CYS A 715 38.07 -11.64 1.29
CA CYS A 715 38.21 -10.24 1.66
C CYS A 715 37.66 -9.33 0.54
N TYR A 716 37.11 -8.20 0.92
CA TYR A 716 36.73 -7.19 -0.07
C TYR A 716 37.97 -6.55 -0.68
N ASN A 717 38.22 -6.83 -1.92
CA ASN A 717 39.26 -6.21 -2.71
C ASN A 717 38.99 -6.40 -4.20
N PRO A 718 38.57 -5.39 -4.94
CA PRO A 718 38.28 -5.48 -6.38
C PRO A 718 39.48 -5.85 -7.25
N GLU A 719 40.72 -5.62 -6.77
CA GLU A 719 41.94 -5.80 -7.53
C GLU A 719 42.72 -7.08 -7.15
N VAL A 720 42.60 -7.52 -5.89
CA VAL A 720 43.35 -8.64 -5.34
C VAL A 720 42.40 -9.76 -4.90
N THR A 721 42.85 -10.98 -5.00
CA THR A 721 41.98 -12.15 -5.01
C THR A 721 41.79 -12.85 -3.65
N GLY A 722 42.38 -12.41 -2.60
CA GLY A 722 42.16 -12.97 -1.27
C GLY A 722 43.42 -13.08 -0.42
N TRP A 723 43.21 -13.50 0.84
CA TRP A 723 44.26 -13.71 1.82
C TRP A 723 44.48 -15.21 2.03
N LEU A 724 45.73 -15.65 1.86
CA LEU A 724 46.09 -17.05 1.79
C LEU A 724 47.03 -17.44 2.91
N VAL A 725 46.70 -18.56 3.56
CA VAL A 725 47.60 -19.28 4.47
C VAL A 725 47.89 -20.66 3.90
N ARG A 726 49.21 -21.02 3.76
CA ARG A 726 49.62 -22.37 3.36
C ARG A 726 50.01 -23.20 4.55
N GLY A 727 49.34 -24.37 4.72
CA GLY A 727 49.54 -25.25 5.86
C GLY A 727 50.87 -25.99 5.91
N ASN A 728 51.36 -26.52 4.78
CA ASN A 728 52.56 -27.34 4.78
C ASN A 728 53.86 -26.60 4.94
N ASN A 729 53.90 -25.34 4.54
CA ASN A 729 55.06 -24.45 4.70
C ASN A 729 54.76 -23.24 5.52
N ALA A 730 53.66 -23.24 6.22
CA ALA A 730 53.11 -22.15 7.01
C ALA A 730 53.57 -20.75 6.55
N SER A 731 53.30 -20.45 5.33
CA SER A 731 53.56 -19.14 4.79
C SER A 731 52.22 -18.37 4.79
N LEU A 732 52.26 -17.19 5.41
CA LEU A 732 51.21 -16.21 5.26
C LEU A 732 51.55 -15.39 4.02
N GLU A 733 50.81 -15.59 2.99
CA GLU A 733 51.00 -14.87 1.74
C GLU A 733 49.81 -14.04 1.39
N HIS A 734 50.07 -12.80 1.09
CA HIS A 734 49.12 -12.03 0.30
C HIS A 734 49.21 -12.53 -1.13
N ASN A 735 48.42 -13.44 -1.57
CA ASN A 735 48.59 -13.83 -2.95
C ASN A 735 47.29 -13.89 -3.71
N GLY A 736 47.36 -13.46 -4.93
CA GLY A 736 46.31 -13.64 -5.90
C GLY A 736 45.95 -15.13 -6.02
N ALA A 737 44.85 -15.53 -5.47
CA ALA A 737 44.23 -16.78 -5.78
C ALA A 737 43.32 -16.60 -6.99
N GLY A 738 43.26 -17.60 -7.88
CA GLY A 738 42.44 -17.56 -9.08
C GLY A 738 40.98 -17.24 -8.79
N ALA A 739 40.30 -16.65 -9.75
CA ALA A 739 38.90 -16.22 -9.60
C ALA A 739 37.94 -17.38 -9.30
N ASN A 740 38.28 -18.59 -9.71
CA ASN A 740 37.50 -19.82 -9.50
C ASN A 740 37.82 -20.61 -8.22
N ASN A 741 38.61 -20.01 -7.32
CA ASN A 741 38.93 -20.66 -6.05
C ASN A 741 37.84 -20.41 -5.03
N THR A 742 37.42 -21.46 -4.32
CA THR A 742 36.52 -21.31 -3.17
C THR A 742 37.25 -20.68 -1.99
N ARG A 743 36.53 -20.03 -1.09
CA ARG A 743 37.06 -19.33 0.09
C ARG A 743 36.26 -19.63 1.34
N ASN A 744 36.94 -19.60 2.48
CA ASN A 744 36.27 -19.49 3.76
C ASN A 744 35.90 -18.03 4.03
N VAL A 745 34.74 -17.77 4.61
CA VAL A 745 34.26 -16.44 4.93
C VAL A 745 34.35 -16.19 6.44
N ARG A 746 35.02 -15.13 6.83
CA ARG A 746 35.10 -14.65 8.22
C ARG A 746 34.67 -13.20 8.22
N PHE A 747 33.63 -12.89 9.00
CA PHE A 747 33.16 -11.51 9.13
C PHE A 747 33.90 -10.72 10.20
N LYS A 748 33.77 -9.42 10.14
CA LYS A 748 34.02 -8.48 11.21
C LYS A 748 32.73 -7.71 11.51
N LYS A 749 32.65 -7.14 12.72
CA LYS A 749 31.55 -6.21 13.04
C LYS A 749 31.72 -4.94 12.21
N SER A 750 30.65 -4.50 11.57
CA SER A 750 30.62 -3.16 10.95
C SER A 750 30.83 -2.08 12.02
N PRO A 751 31.44 -0.94 11.68
CA PRO A 751 31.59 0.16 12.63
C PRO A 751 30.25 0.59 13.20
N VAL A 752 30.17 0.72 14.54
CA VAL A 752 28.97 1.18 15.24
C VAL A 752 29.26 2.46 16.01
N GLU A 753 28.27 3.34 16.05
CA GLU A 753 28.39 4.62 16.74
C GLU A 753 28.23 4.47 18.25
N TYR A 754 27.36 3.54 18.66
CA TYR A 754 27.10 3.26 20.07
C TYR A 754 27.33 1.77 20.37
N ILE A 755 28.29 1.50 21.22
CA ILE A 755 28.66 0.15 21.63
C ILE A 755 28.51 0.05 23.15
N TYR A 756 27.86 -1.01 23.64
CA TYR A 756 27.84 -1.35 25.05
C TYR A 756 29.18 -2.00 25.44
N GLN A 757 29.78 -1.48 26.48
CA GLN A 757 31.04 -2.00 27.03
C GLN A 757 30.79 -3.04 28.10
#